data_433f7130b178db100f493cc88c157199
#
_entry.id   433f7130b178db100f493cc88c157199
#
_cell.length_a   1.000
_cell.length_b   1.000
_cell.length_c   1.000
_cell.angle_alpha   90.00
_cell.angle_beta   90.00
_cell.angle_gamma   90.00
#
_symmetry.space_group_name_H-M   'P 1'
#
loop_
_entity.id
_entity.type
_entity.pdbx_description
1 polymer ?
#
loop_
_entity_poly.entity_id
_entity_poly.type
_entity_poly.pdbx_seq_one_letter_code
_entity_poly.pdbx_strand_id
1 'polypeptide(L)'
;MVSLPIAHFNDVYRVQPFKVVPTKPETIDVTQFAAMLDDVYEGWTPREDGKREGLVLFSGDVFSPSVESSVTRGSHMVPVMNELHIDVSMTGNHDFDFGFPHLSKLIQDTHFPWVLSNIIDTNTGKVPDNLHEFVVVERLGVRIGVVSFIEKEWIGTISSWPPNFKYQDVAEVGLDLSKRLRDPNGEYKCDIIIALTHARIPNDIVFAKALAAHSPGVQDKEGTANKHGVDILLGGHDHLYFISKGVTSWEGYDVNTEVLGAEGDNGDILIVKSGNDFRDLSEFVLDLEDTQEGSVRKKLIKDIRGKHHETTPGSKKCERLEKLLKKLISSVGSTLKAPVCKTEVELDCRGSLVRVQESAAGNWFADVLRHAYDDMLCLKGCGGSDGVFICGGTLRGDSIYGPGSITLGDILEILPFEDPIVVLEIDGETLWAALEASLSTWPAQEGRFPIVSGFRVSWDSRKPPGQRVLGVWLVQEPSGSTTSTPLQSGYSTPAATSVANLLSINPNASGSQVQLNDIEEVPREKGGRKYRIVTRQYMAEGHDGFLPLKDHKYLVDDESGQMMSTIVRKYLLGCRFVNHMSSLARSPTFGDLLHLDTENIINREKQRVERYNKISGPRSGGAKWRHAAHAALRWSRRHYRDLISVTEREHMSGVDCFDGKGARCFKPNGNGIPGQERKLDDQTIVGEDDTDLVIIHPVVDGRLLNEAKK
;
A
#
# COMPACT_ATOMS: atom_id res chain seq x y z
N MET A 1 -12.91 -29.95 32.32
CA MET A 1 -12.42 -29.60 30.96
C MET A 1 -13.41 -28.59 30.38
N VAL A 2 -12.96 -27.46 29.88
CA VAL A 2 -13.80 -26.40 29.29
C VAL A 2 -13.35 -26.23 27.83
N SER A 3 -14.31 -26.19 26.91
CA SER A 3 -14.03 -25.98 25.48
C SER A 3 -14.35 -24.54 25.12
N LEU A 4 -13.34 -23.72 24.87
CA LEU A 4 -13.45 -22.29 24.56
C LEU A 4 -13.39 -22.09 23.05
N PRO A 5 -14.49 -21.69 22.40
CA PRO A 5 -14.48 -21.40 20.96
C PRO A 5 -13.92 -20.00 20.68
N ILE A 6 -13.14 -19.90 19.59
CA ILE A 6 -12.51 -18.66 19.13
C ILE A 6 -12.68 -18.54 17.62
N ALA A 7 -12.97 -17.33 17.14
CA ALA A 7 -12.84 -16.94 15.75
C ALA A 7 -11.75 -15.86 15.64
N HIS A 8 -10.87 -16.00 14.66
CA HIS A 8 -9.76 -15.08 14.47
C HIS A 8 -9.59 -14.71 12.99
N PHE A 9 -9.33 -13.42 12.76
CA PHE A 9 -8.96 -12.87 11.45
C PHE A 9 -8.03 -11.65 11.62
N ASN A 10 -7.38 -11.21 10.55
CA ASN A 10 -6.37 -10.16 10.55
C ASN A 10 -6.25 -9.51 9.17
N ASP A 11 -5.61 -8.33 9.08
CA ASP A 11 -5.19 -7.68 7.83
C ASP A 11 -6.33 -7.53 6.82
N VAL A 12 -7.35 -6.75 7.15
CA VAL A 12 -8.56 -6.57 6.33
C VAL A 12 -8.69 -5.13 5.85
N TYR A 13 -8.67 -4.93 4.53
CA TYR A 13 -8.58 -3.61 3.91
C TYR A 13 -9.74 -3.29 2.98
N ARG A 14 -10.28 -4.29 2.26
CA ARG A 14 -11.17 -4.12 1.13
C ARG A 14 -12.59 -4.49 1.47
N VAL A 15 -13.46 -3.50 1.47
CA VAL A 15 -14.89 -3.71 1.73
C VAL A 15 -15.71 -3.97 0.46
N GLN A 16 -15.22 -3.50 -0.71
CA GLN A 16 -15.89 -3.68 -1.99
C GLN A 16 -15.55 -5.03 -2.64
N PRO A 17 -16.36 -5.47 -3.63
CA PRO A 17 -16.10 -6.72 -4.34
C PRO A 17 -14.72 -6.74 -5.00
N PHE A 18 -13.92 -7.75 -4.71
CA PHE A 18 -12.63 -8.01 -5.33
C PHE A 18 -12.50 -9.48 -5.79
N LYS A 19 -11.62 -9.72 -6.76
CA LYS A 19 -11.44 -11.06 -7.34
C LYS A 19 -10.65 -11.97 -6.38
N VAL A 20 -11.17 -13.15 -6.09
CA VAL A 20 -10.45 -14.18 -5.33
C VAL A 20 -9.29 -14.75 -6.17
N VAL A 21 -9.58 -15.04 -7.44
CA VAL A 21 -8.59 -15.48 -8.41
C VAL A 21 -8.51 -14.42 -9.50
N PRO A 22 -7.34 -13.80 -9.72
CA PRO A 22 -7.18 -12.67 -10.65
C PRO A 22 -7.68 -12.92 -12.07
N THR A 23 -7.56 -14.18 -12.53
CA THR A 23 -7.97 -14.60 -13.89
C THR A 23 -9.45 -14.98 -14.04
N LYS A 24 -10.19 -15.01 -12.93
CA LYS A 24 -11.61 -15.35 -12.91
C LYS A 24 -12.49 -14.12 -12.63
N PRO A 25 -13.72 -14.07 -13.12
CA PRO A 25 -14.63 -12.93 -12.89
C PRO A 25 -15.28 -12.93 -11.50
N GLU A 26 -15.22 -14.06 -10.79
CA GLU A 26 -15.88 -14.22 -9.50
C GLU A 26 -15.23 -13.33 -8.43
N THR A 27 -16.07 -12.64 -7.67
CA THR A 27 -15.67 -11.74 -6.60
C THR A 27 -16.25 -12.15 -5.26
N ILE A 28 -15.56 -11.77 -4.20
CA ILE A 28 -16.03 -11.77 -2.82
C ILE A 28 -16.01 -10.35 -2.27
N ASP A 29 -16.75 -10.12 -1.19
CA ASP A 29 -16.73 -8.86 -0.46
C ASP A 29 -16.96 -9.11 1.04
N VAL A 30 -16.78 -8.08 1.85
CA VAL A 30 -16.95 -8.17 3.32
C VAL A 30 -18.34 -8.63 3.76
N THR A 31 -19.38 -8.48 2.94
CA THR A 31 -20.75 -8.92 3.31
C THR A 31 -20.88 -10.44 3.34
N GLN A 32 -20.12 -11.14 2.51
CA GLN A 32 -20.05 -12.60 2.51
C GLN A 32 -19.23 -13.12 3.69
N PHE A 33 -18.09 -12.47 3.98
CA PHE A 33 -17.30 -12.76 5.18
C PHE A 33 -18.12 -12.55 6.46
N ALA A 34 -18.85 -11.42 6.57
CA ALA A 34 -19.68 -11.13 7.72
C ALA A 34 -20.79 -12.18 7.92
N ALA A 35 -21.41 -12.67 6.82
CA ALA A 35 -22.41 -13.73 6.92
C ALA A 35 -21.79 -15.07 7.39
N MET A 36 -20.56 -15.37 6.96
CA MET A 36 -19.80 -16.55 7.40
C MET A 36 -19.46 -16.44 8.89
N LEU A 37 -18.98 -15.27 9.33
CA LEU A 37 -18.68 -15.01 10.73
C LEU A 37 -19.95 -15.03 11.61
N ASP A 38 -21.09 -14.46 11.10
CA ASP A 38 -22.38 -14.53 11.77
C ASP A 38 -22.80 -16.00 12.00
N ASP A 39 -22.66 -16.87 11.00
CA ASP A 39 -23.00 -18.29 11.10
C ASP A 39 -22.14 -19.01 12.14
N VAL A 40 -20.83 -18.71 12.25
CA VAL A 40 -19.92 -19.23 13.30
C VAL A 40 -20.34 -18.69 14.68
N TYR A 41 -20.52 -17.37 14.79
CA TYR A 41 -20.86 -16.70 16.05
C TYR A 41 -22.20 -17.18 16.61
N GLU A 42 -23.23 -17.34 15.77
CA GLU A 42 -24.55 -17.82 16.17
C GLU A 42 -24.55 -19.28 16.61
N GLY A 43 -23.58 -20.08 16.16
CA GLY A 43 -23.36 -21.46 16.60
C GLY A 43 -22.92 -21.58 18.06
N TRP A 44 -22.42 -20.52 18.67
CA TRP A 44 -21.97 -20.53 20.06
C TRP A 44 -23.10 -20.34 21.06
N THR A 45 -22.89 -20.81 22.30
CA THR A 45 -23.87 -20.69 23.37
C THR A 45 -24.20 -19.22 23.66
N PRO A 46 -25.50 -18.84 23.73
CA PRO A 46 -25.89 -17.47 24.01
C PRO A 46 -25.64 -17.12 25.47
N ARG A 47 -25.30 -15.85 25.77
CA ARG A 47 -25.09 -15.25 27.07
C ARG A 47 -26.29 -14.36 27.45
N GLU A 48 -26.40 -14.06 28.74
CA GLU A 48 -27.45 -13.16 29.27
C GLU A 48 -27.33 -11.72 28.76
N ASP A 49 -26.09 -11.28 28.42
CA ASP A 49 -25.81 -9.93 27.89
C ASP A 49 -26.08 -9.80 26.36
N GLY A 50 -26.64 -10.82 25.73
CA GLY A 50 -26.95 -10.87 24.30
C GLY A 50 -25.77 -11.25 23.42
N LYS A 51 -24.57 -11.43 24.00
CA LYS A 51 -23.38 -11.94 23.29
C LYS A 51 -23.35 -13.48 23.30
N ARG A 52 -22.28 -14.05 22.80
CA ARG A 52 -22.01 -15.49 22.77
C ARG A 52 -20.82 -15.84 23.67
N GLU A 53 -20.73 -17.13 24.05
CA GLU A 53 -19.65 -17.64 24.92
C GLU A 53 -18.31 -17.84 24.23
N GLY A 54 -18.22 -17.63 22.90
CA GLY A 54 -16.94 -17.59 22.20
C GLY A 54 -16.29 -16.20 22.20
N LEU A 55 -15.14 -16.10 21.58
CA LEU A 55 -14.39 -14.86 21.37
C LEU A 55 -14.12 -14.62 19.88
N VAL A 56 -14.40 -13.42 19.41
CA VAL A 56 -13.95 -12.92 18.11
C VAL A 56 -12.76 -12.00 18.33
N LEU A 57 -11.59 -12.37 17.80
CA LEU A 57 -10.32 -11.68 18.00
C LEU A 57 -9.74 -11.20 16.67
N PHE A 58 -9.20 -9.98 16.67
CA PHE A 58 -8.67 -9.36 15.46
C PHE A 58 -7.23 -8.87 15.66
N SER A 59 -6.30 -9.29 14.79
CA SER A 59 -4.87 -9.03 14.94
C SER A 59 -4.33 -7.88 14.07
N GLY A 60 -5.10 -6.79 13.95
CA GLY A 60 -4.61 -5.51 13.40
C GLY A 60 -4.62 -5.40 11.88
N ASP A 61 -4.31 -4.20 11.42
CA ASP A 61 -4.29 -3.74 10.04
C ASP A 61 -5.68 -3.69 9.40
N VAL A 62 -6.35 -2.54 9.56
CA VAL A 62 -7.72 -2.35 9.05
C VAL A 62 -7.93 -1.01 8.36
N PHE A 63 -7.27 0.07 8.80
CA PHE A 63 -7.62 1.42 8.32
C PHE A 63 -6.93 1.81 7.02
N SER A 64 -5.86 1.15 6.64
CA SER A 64 -5.05 1.35 5.43
C SER A 64 -4.35 0.03 5.09
N PRO A 65 -3.96 -0.21 3.81
CA PRO A 65 -4.25 0.56 2.61
C PRO A 65 -5.48 0.06 1.85
N SER A 66 -6.32 0.96 1.37
CA SER A 66 -7.35 0.64 0.38
C SER A 66 -7.72 1.88 -0.46
N VAL A 67 -8.45 1.68 -1.54
CA VAL A 67 -8.97 2.78 -2.37
C VAL A 67 -9.86 3.69 -1.54
N GLU A 68 -10.73 3.09 -0.74
CA GLU A 68 -11.65 3.80 0.13
C GLU A 68 -10.88 4.54 1.23
N SER A 69 -9.84 3.95 1.79
CA SER A 69 -9.02 4.58 2.82
C SER A 69 -8.25 5.78 2.30
N SER A 70 -7.84 5.78 1.02
CA SER A 70 -7.22 6.96 0.38
C SER A 70 -8.16 8.17 0.32
N VAL A 71 -9.49 7.96 0.39
CA VAL A 71 -10.50 9.01 0.40
C VAL A 71 -11.00 9.31 1.80
N THR A 72 -11.28 8.26 2.57
CA THR A 72 -11.95 8.35 3.88
C THR A 72 -10.97 8.36 5.06
N ARG A 73 -9.68 8.12 4.80
CA ARG A 73 -8.63 7.94 5.80
C ARG A 73 -8.99 6.86 6.83
N GLY A 74 -9.58 5.78 6.34
CA GLY A 74 -9.95 4.62 7.17
C GLY A 74 -11.29 4.74 7.90
N SER A 75 -11.94 5.92 7.93
CA SER A 75 -13.17 6.11 8.72
C SER A 75 -14.35 5.25 8.25
N HIS A 76 -14.36 4.78 7.00
CA HIS A 76 -15.38 3.86 6.49
C HIS A 76 -15.29 2.47 7.12
N MET A 77 -14.11 2.06 7.62
CA MET A 77 -13.92 0.76 8.28
C MET A 77 -14.53 0.70 9.68
N VAL A 78 -14.58 1.81 10.40
CA VAL A 78 -15.14 1.83 11.78
C VAL A 78 -16.54 1.21 11.85
N PRO A 79 -17.55 1.69 11.08
CA PRO A 79 -18.88 1.08 11.13
C PRO A 79 -18.89 -0.36 10.59
N VAL A 80 -17.98 -0.74 9.69
CA VAL A 80 -17.87 -2.12 9.19
C VAL A 80 -17.39 -3.05 10.31
N MET A 81 -16.29 -2.69 10.97
CA MET A 81 -15.73 -3.49 12.06
C MET A 81 -16.67 -3.61 13.27
N ASN A 82 -17.44 -2.56 13.54
CA ASN A 82 -18.46 -2.58 14.59
C ASN A 82 -19.58 -3.60 14.36
N GLU A 83 -19.75 -4.05 13.10
CA GLU A 83 -20.74 -5.07 12.71
C GLU A 83 -20.19 -6.51 12.75
N LEU A 84 -18.88 -6.71 13.04
CA LEU A 84 -18.21 -8.02 12.96
C LEU A 84 -18.01 -8.71 14.33
N HIS A 85 -18.80 -8.37 15.34
CA HIS A 85 -18.80 -9.02 16.67
C HIS A 85 -17.45 -9.07 17.39
N ILE A 86 -16.49 -8.21 17.06
CA ILE A 86 -15.15 -8.24 17.64
C ILE A 86 -15.21 -7.99 19.15
N ASP A 87 -14.56 -8.85 19.92
CA ASP A 87 -14.43 -8.71 21.37
C ASP A 87 -13.17 -7.94 21.77
N VAL A 88 -12.03 -8.19 21.12
CA VAL A 88 -10.76 -7.50 21.35
C VAL A 88 -9.98 -7.40 20.04
N SER A 89 -9.35 -6.26 19.83
CA SER A 89 -8.48 -5.98 18.70
C SER A 89 -7.10 -5.50 19.14
N MET A 90 -6.14 -5.48 18.20
CA MET A 90 -4.86 -4.82 18.33
C MET A 90 -4.56 -3.94 17.12
N THR A 91 -3.52 -3.11 17.19
CA THR A 91 -3.04 -2.30 16.07
C THR A 91 -1.97 -3.04 15.27
N GLY A 92 -2.06 -2.95 13.93
CA GLY A 92 -0.95 -3.29 13.03
C GLY A 92 -0.19 -2.04 12.56
N ASN A 93 0.77 -2.21 11.65
CA ASN A 93 1.60 -1.12 11.14
C ASN A 93 0.80 -0.12 10.27
N HIS A 94 -0.08 -0.62 9.43
CA HIS A 94 -0.86 0.21 8.53
C HIS A 94 -1.96 1.02 9.23
N ASP A 95 -2.34 0.67 10.46
CA ASP A 95 -3.25 1.49 11.24
C ASP A 95 -2.65 2.87 11.59
N PHE A 96 -1.31 2.98 11.59
CA PHE A 96 -0.59 4.23 11.82
C PHE A 96 -0.33 5.07 10.57
N ASP A 97 -0.68 4.62 9.36
CA ASP A 97 -0.37 5.33 8.11
C ASP A 97 -0.87 6.78 8.08
N PHE A 98 -2.03 7.05 8.69
CA PHE A 98 -2.60 8.40 8.79
C PHE A 98 -2.18 9.16 10.05
N GLY A 99 -1.21 8.64 10.80
CA GLY A 99 -0.70 9.19 12.05
C GLY A 99 -1.57 8.87 13.28
N PHE A 100 -0.91 8.77 14.44
CA PHE A 100 -1.57 8.36 15.69
C PHE A 100 -2.73 9.25 16.13
N PRO A 101 -2.70 10.60 16.00
CA PRO A 101 -3.85 11.44 16.39
C PRO A 101 -5.13 11.12 15.59
N HIS A 102 -4.99 10.63 14.36
CA HIS A 102 -6.13 10.19 13.55
C HIS A 102 -6.56 8.78 13.94
N LEU A 103 -5.63 7.85 14.07
CA LEU A 103 -5.88 6.49 14.57
C LEU A 103 -6.63 6.51 15.92
N SER A 104 -6.18 7.31 16.84
CA SER A 104 -6.81 7.48 18.16
C SER A 104 -8.31 7.86 18.07
N LYS A 105 -8.69 8.69 17.10
CA LYS A 105 -10.10 9.03 16.84
C LYS A 105 -10.89 7.86 16.25
N LEU A 106 -10.29 7.13 15.30
CA LEU A 106 -10.94 5.95 14.72
C LEU A 106 -11.21 4.88 15.78
N ILE A 107 -10.23 4.64 16.67
CA ILE A 107 -10.35 3.69 17.79
C ILE A 107 -11.49 4.09 18.73
N GLN A 108 -11.63 5.37 19.07
CA GLN A 108 -12.72 5.87 19.93
C GLN A 108 -14.12 5.59 19.38
N ASP A 109 -14.25 5.52 18.05
CA ASP A 109 -15.54 5.27 17.38
C ASP A 109 -15.83 3.77 17.19
N THR A 110 -14.90 2.87 17.57
CA THR A 110 -15.15 1.43 17.61
C THR A 110 -15.82 0.98 18.90
N HIS A 111 -16.57 -0.14 18.86
CA HIS A 111 -17.34 -0.64 20.01
C HIS A 111 -16.60 -1.72 20.81
N PHE A 112 -15.33 -1.95 20.54
CA PHE A 112 -14.47 -2.95 21.18
C PHE A 112 -13.12 -2.34 21.56
N PRO A 113 -12.44 -2.89 22.59
CA PRO A 113 -11.13 -2.40 23.02
C PRO A 113 -10.03 -2.78 22.07
N TRP A 114 -9.05 -1.87 21.97
CA TRP A 114 -7.80 -2.06 21.24
C TRP A 114 -6.63 -2.19 22.22
N VAL A 115 -5.80 -3.20 22.01
CA VAL A 115 -4.67 -3.53 22.90
C VAL A 115 -3.35 -3.23 22.19
N LEU A 116 -2.39 -2.65 22.93
CA LEU A 116 -1.00 -2.48 22.50
C LEU A 116 -0.10 -2.51 23.73
N SER A 117 0.48 -3.68 24.05
CA SER A 117 1.13 -3.92 25.34
C SER A 117 2.59 -3.46 25.40
N ASN A 118 3.31 -3.51 24.29
CA ASN A 118 4.76 -3.29 24.27
C ASN A 118 5.21 -1.94 23.70
N ILE A 119 4.31 -0.95 23.68
CA ILE A 119 4.63 0.44 23.33
C ILE A 119 4.25 1.36 24.48
N ILE A 120 5.20 2.22 24.87
CA ILE A 120 5.00 3.21 25.92
C ILE A 120 5.13 4.61 25.36
N ASP A 121 4.15 5.46 25.64
CA ASP A 121 4.28 6.90 25.46
C ASP A 121 5.16 7.46 26.59
N THR A 122 6.36 7.91 26.25
CA THR A 122 7.32 8.46 27.24
C THR A 122 6.85 9.74 27.90
N ASN A 123 5.85 10.43 27.34
CA ASN A 123 5.28 11.63 27.96
C ASN A 123 4.37 11.27 29.15
N THR A 124 3.70 10.12 29.09
CA THR A 124 2.74 9.67 30.12
C THR A 124 3.29 8.52 30.98
N GLY A 125 4.27 7.78 30.47
CA GLY A 125 4.77 6.54 31.07
C GLY A 125 3.80 5.38 30.98
N LYS A 126 2.76 5.47 30.12
CA LYS A 126 1.71 4.46 29.90
C LYS A 126 1.66 4.09 28.41
N VAL A 127 0.87 3.09 28.06
CA VAL A 127 0.49 2.82 26.68
C VAL A 127 -0.20 4.05 26.05
N PRO A 128 -0.12 4.23 24.72
CA PRO A 128 -0.72 5.39 24.07
C PRO A 128 -2.22 5.54 24.36
N ASP A 129 -2.71 6.78 24.32
CA ASP A 129 -4.11 7.12 24.61
C ASP A 129 -5.09 6.29 23.76
N ASN A 130 -6.22 5.89 24.38
CA ASN A 130 -7.27 5.04 23.79
C ASN A 130 -6.84 3.59 23.44
N LEU A 131 -5.61 3.21 23.78
CA LEU A 131 -5.14 1.83 23.74
C LEU A 131 -5.05 1.27 25.16
N HIS A 132 -5.26 -0.03 25.26
CA HIS A 132 -5.14 -0.76 26.53
C HIS A 132 -3.82 -1.53 26.59
N GLU A 133 -3.21 -1.61 27.76
CA GLU A 133 -2.04 -2.47 27.97
C GLU A 133 -2.43 -3.96 27.86
N PHE A 134 -3.61 -4.30 28.34
CA PHE A 134 -4.25 -5.62 28.23
C PHE A 134 -5.75 -5.48 28.48
N VAL A 135 -6.50 -6.51 28.14
CA VAL A 135 -7.93 -6.63 28.43
C VAL A 135 -8.18 -7.97 29.12
N VAL A 136 -9.07 -8.01 30.08
CA VAL A 136 -9.53 -9.26 30.72
C VAL A 136 -10.98 -9.49 30.35
N VAL A 137 -11.28 -10.64 29.78
CA VAL A 137 -12.63 -11.08 29.44
C VAL A 137 -12.94 -12.40 30.12
N GLU A 138 -14.23 -12.67 30.35
CA GLU A 138 -14.67 -13.93 30.93
C GLU A 138 -15.62 -14.65 29.98
N ARG A 139 -15.35 -15.93 29.71
CA ARG A 139 -16.15 -16.81 28.88
C ARG A 139 -16.18 -18.21 29.47
N LEU A 140 -17.36 -18.81 29.57
CA LEU A 140 -17.55 -20.16 30.14
C LEU A 140 -16.92 -20.34 31.55
N GLY A 141 -16.88 -19.28 32.34
CA GLY A 141 -16.24 -19.27 33.65
C GLY A 141 -14.70 -19.28 33.61
N VAL A 142 -14.08 -19.07 32.44
CA VAL A 142 -12.64 -18.91 32.27
C VAL A 142 -12.29 -17.42 32.17
N ARG A 143 -11.35 -16.97 32.97
CA ARG A 143 -10.82 -15.60 32.94
C ARG A 143 -9.64 -15.54 31.99
N ILE A 144 -9.77 -14.79 30.92
CA ILE A 144 -8.87 -14.73 29.79
C ILE A 144 -8.19 -13.36 29.74
N GLY A 145 -6.88 -13.32 29.91
CA GLY A 145 -6.09 -12.12 29.65
C GLY A 145 -5.78 -12.05 28.15
N VAL A 146 -6.08 -10.91 27.51
CA VAL A 146 -5.68 -10.64 26.15
C VAL A 146 -4.62 -9.55 26.18
N VAL A 147 -3.43 -9.86 25.67
CA VAL A 147 -2.28 -8.95 25.52
C VAL A 147 -1.95 -8.81 24.05
N SER A 148 -1.16 -7.82 23.67
CA SER A 148 -0.74 -7.73 22.26
C SER A 148 0.70 -7.26 22.10
N PHE A 149 1.35 -7.74 21.04
CA PHE A 149 2.73 -7.42 20.77
C PHE A 149 2.95 -7.12 19.30
N ILE A 150 3.69 -6.04 19.06
CA ILE A 150 4.21 -5.70 17.73
C ILE A 150 5.70 -6.00 17.66
N GLU A 151 6.19 -6.34 16.48
CA GLU A 151 7.64 -6.47 16.25
C GLU A 151 8.31 -5.10 16.13
N LYS A 152 9.60 -5.04 16.39
CA LYS A 152 10.37 -3.80 16.35
C LYS A 152 10.63 -3.33 14.90
N GLU A 153 10.78 -4.27 14.01
CA GLU A 153 11.28 -4.08 12.65
C GLU A 153 10.37 -3.17 11.83
N TRP A 154 9.06 -3.35 11.93
CA TRP A 154 8.15 -2.52 11.14
C TRP A 154 7.87 -1.13 11.76
N ILE A 155 8.21 -0.87 13.04
CA ILE A 155 8.12 0.48 13.61
C ILE A 155 8.94 1.47 12.78
N GLY A 156 10.14 1.05 12.36
CA GLY A 156 10.96 1.82 11.43
C GLY A 156 10.37 1.99 10.03
N THR A 157 9.27 1.35 9.69
CA THR A 157 8.62 1.46 8.38
C THR A 157 7.48 2.48 8.36
N ILE A 158 7.13 3.05 9.51
CA ILE A 158 6.04 4.03 9.63
C ILE A 158 6.62 5.44 9.65
N SER A 159 6.43 6.20 8.57
CA SER A 159 6.90 7.59 8.48
C SER A 159 6.29 8.52 9.53
N SER A 160 5.04 8.22 9.95
CA SER A 160 4.29 9.01 10.95
C SER A 160 4.36 8.47 12.37
N TRP A 161 5.35 7.60 12.69
CA TRP A 161 5.51 7.05 14.03
C TRP A 161 5.84 8.15 15.04
N PRO A 162 5.09 8.27 16.16
CA PRO A 162 5.34 9.32 17.15
C PRO A 162 6.71 9.14 17.82
N PRO A 163 7.56 10.19 17.88
CA PRO A 163 8.93 10.09 18.43
C PRO A 163 8.95 9.79 19.94
N ASN A 164 7.84 10.04 20.64
CA ASN A 164 7.65 9.73 22.05
C ASN A 164 7.18 8.31 22.30
N PHE A 165 6.85 7.51 21.27
CA PHE A 165 6.46 6.11 21.44
C PHE A 165 7.72 5.23 21.44
N LYS A 166 7.91 4.53 22.56
CA LYS A 166 9.06 3.68 22.78
C LYS A 166 8.67 2.21 22.79
N TYR A 167 9.35 1.44 21.96
CA TYR A 167 9.26 -0.02 21.96
C TYR A 167 9.87 -0.64 23.22
N GLN A 168 9.22 -1.65 23.74
CA GLN A 168 9.70 -2.52 24.81
C GLN A 168 9.80 -3.97 24.29
N ASP A 169 10.78 -4.71 24.81
CA ASP A 169 11.02 -6.10 24.42
C ASP A 169 9.81 -6.98 24.73
N VAL A 170 9.39 -7.80 23.76
CA VAL A 170 8.18 -8.64 23.86
C VAL A 170 8.30 -9.66 24.99
N ALA A 171 9.50 -10.28 25.16
CA ALA A 171 9.68 -11.29 26.20
C ALA A 171 9.63 -10.64 27.60
N GLU A 172 10.26 -9.48 27.79
CA GLU A 172 10.24 -8.75 29.06
C GLU A 172 8.81 -8.35 29.45
N VAL A 173 8.09 -7.68 28.52
CA VAL A 173 6.73 -7.21 28.76
C VAL A 173 5.77 -8.39 28.95
N GLY A 174 5.85 -9.41 28.11
CA GLY A 174 4.94 -10.56 28.18
C GLY A 174 5.11 -11.38 29.46
N LEU A 175 6.34 -11.54 29.95
CA LEU A 175 6.60 -12.20 31.22
C LEU A 175 6.13 -11.36 32.43
N ASP A 176 6.28 -10.04 32.39
CA ASP A 176 5.76 -9.13 33.42
C ASP A 176 4.23 -9.15 33.46
N LEU A 177 3.59 -9.01 32.31
CA LEU A 177 2.13 -9.10 32.20
C LEU A 177 1.61 -10.46 32.69
N SER A 178 2.29 -11.56 32.34
CA SER A 178 1.89 -12.87 32.85
C SER A 178 1.95 -12.97 34.37
N LYS A 179 2.96 -12.39 35.03
CA LYS A 179 3.05 -12.33 36.48
C LYS A 179 1.88 -11.55 37.07
N ARG A 180 1.58 -10.38 36.54
CA ARG A 180 0.50 -9.50 36.99
C ARG A 180 -0.88 -10.12 36.76
N LEU A 181 -1.13 -10.67 35.59
CA LEU A 181 -2.43 -11.22 35.21
C LEU A 181 -2.75 -12.54 35.91
N ARG A 182 -1.73 -13.38 36.19
CA ARG A 182 -1.91 -14.68 36.83
C ARG A 182 -1.73 -14.65 38.35
N ASP A 183 -1.40 -13.50 38.96
CA ASP A 183 -1.20 -13.40 40.41
C ASP A 183 -2.46 -13.89 41.14
N PRO A 184 -2.37 -14.97 41.96
CA PRO A 184 -3.52 -15.52 42.70
C PRO A 184 -4.06 -14.54 43.73
N ASN A 185 -3.24 -13.59 44.22
CA ASN A 185 -3.60 -12.55 45.16
C ASN A 185 -3.97 -11.23 44.49
N GLY A 186 -3.72 -11.13 43.18
CA GLY A 186 -3.99 -9.95 42.39
C GLY A 186 -5.47 -9.78 42.01
N GLU A 187 -5.76 -8.73 41.28
CA GLU A 187 -7.09 -8.36 40.80
C GLU A 187 -7.58 -9.26 39.68
N TYR A 188 -6.68 -9.61 38.72
CA TYR A 188 -7.06 -10.19 37.45
C TYR A 188 -7.28 -11.70 37.50
N LYS A 189 -6.37 -12.45 38.09
CA LYS A 189 -6.47 -13.91 38.34
C LYS A 189 -6.76 -14.72 37.06
N CYS A 190 -6.17 -14.35 35.94
CA CYS A 190 -6.41 -15.00 34.66
C CYS A 190 -6.03 -16.48 34.67
N ASP A 191 -6.89 -17.29 34.08
CA ASP A 191 -6.67 -18.73 33.88
C ASP A 191 -5.77 -19.00 32.67
N ILE A 192 -6.02 -18.28 31.59
CA ILE A 192 -5.21 -18.31 30.35
C ILE A 192 -4.88 -16.90 29.86
N ILE A 193 -3.85 -16.76 29.04
CA ILE A 193 -3.44 -15.52 28.37
C ILE A 193 -3.29 -15.77 26.88
N ILE A 194 -4.04 -15.03 26.06
CA ILE A 194 -3.95 -15.02 24.61
C ILE A 194 -3.15 -13.79 24.20
N ALA A 195 -2.13 -13.98 23.35
CA ALA A 195 -1.40 -12.87 22.73
C ALA A 195 -1.89 -12.63 21.31
N LEU A 196 -2.37 -11.43 21.03
CA LEU A 196 -2.52 -10.94 19.67
C LEU A 196 -1.15 -10.44 19.20
N THR A 197 -0.71 -10.77 18.00
CA THR A 197 0.56 -10.30 17.49
C THR A 197 0.40 -9.70 16.09
N HIS A 198 1.21 -8.66 15.82
CA HIS A 198 1.34 -8.15 14.46
C HIS A 198 2.82 -8.13 14.10
N ALA A 199 3.29 -9.26 13.59
CA ALA A 199 4.69 -9.55 13.37
C ALA A 199 4.87 -10.56 12.23
N ARG A 200 6.08 -10.66 11.68
CA ARG A 200 6.42 -11.70 10.71
C ARG A 200 6.48 -13.08 11.36
N ILE A 201 6.18 -14.13 10.58
CA ILE A 201 6.21 -15.53 11.06
C ILE A 201 7.49 -15.87 11.82
N PRO A 202 8.72 -15.56 11.35
CA PRO A 202 9.93 -15.84 12.11
C PRO A 202 9.95 -15.20 13.50
N ASN A 203 9.46 -13.96 13.63
CA ASN A 203 9.41 -13.24 14.89
C ASN A 203 8.31 -13.79 15.81
N ASP A 204 7.15 -14.13 15.26
CA ASP A 204 6.09 -14.80 16.04
C ASP A 204 6.58 -16.14 16.63
N ILE A 205 7.37 -16.90 15.87
CA ILE A 205 8.00 -18.14 16.37
C ILE A 205 8.96 -17.84 17.53
N VAL A 206 9.78 -16.78 17.42
CA VAL A 206 10.67 -16.33 18.51
C VAL A 206 9.86 -15.92 19.72
N PHE A 207 8.80 -15.14 19.54
CA PHE A 207 7.92 -14.68 20.63
C PHE A 207 7.21 -15.85 21.29
N ALA A 208 6.67 -16.80 20.53
CA ALA A 208 5.99 -17.98 21.06
C ALA A 208 6.93 -18.81 21.94
N LYS A 209 8.17 -19.01 21.51
CA LYS A 209 9.19 -19.73 22.30
C LYS A 209 9.61 -18.96 23.55
N ALA A 210 9.87 -17.66 23.45
CA ALA A 210 10.27 -16.81 24.57
C ALA A 210 9.17 -16.70 25.64
N LEU A 211 7.90 -16.70 25.22
CA LEU A 211 6.73 -16.60 26.09
C LEU A 211 6.12 -17.96 26.44
N ALA A 212 6.81 -19.06 26.15
CA ALA A 212 6.39 -20.43 26.47
C ALA A 212 4.94 -20.74 26.02
N ALA A 213 4.56 -20.32 24.80
CA ALA A 213 3.29 -20.66 24.15
C ALA A 213 3.38 -22.09 23.60
N HIS A 214 3.55 -23.06 24.49
CA HIS A 214 3.86 -24.43 24.17
C HIS A 214 2.65 -25.22 23.66
N SER A 215 2.87 -26.04 22.63
CA SER A 215 1.87 -26.98 22.15
C SER A 215 1.55 -28.07 23.18
N PRO A 216 0.37 -28.68 23.13
CA PRO A 216 -0.03 -29.76 24.03
C PRO A 216 1.01 -30.90 24.13
N GLY A 217 1.68 -31.21 22.99
CA GLY A 217 2.64 -32.31 22.91
C GLY A 217 3.93 -32.11 23.70
N VAL A 218 4.27 -30.88 24.11
CA VAL A 218 5.52 -30.59 24.83
C VAL A 218 5.33 -30.00 26.23
N GLN A 219 4.11 -29.66 26.63
CA GLN A 219 3.81 -28.94 27.87
C GLN A 219 4.33 -29.62 29.12
N ASP A 220 4.15 -30.93 29.23
CA ASP A 220 4.63 -31.71 30.40
C ASP A 220 6.16 -31.74 30.46
N LYS A 221 6.80 -32.02 29.31
CA LYS A 221 8.25 -32.03 29.19
C LYS A 221 8.89 -30.70 29.52
N GLU A 222 8.26 -29.62 29.07
CA GLU A 222 8.71 -28.25 29.28
C GLU A 222 8.30 -27.66 30.64
N GLY A 223 7.47 -28.37 31.42
CA GLY A 223 6.96 -27.88 32.72
C GLY A 223 6.16 -26.58 32.58
N THR A 224 5.36 -26.47 31.53
CA THR A 224 4.64 -25.24 31.14
C THR A 224 3.71 -24.72 32.23
N ALA A 225 3.09 -25.61 33.00
CA ALA A 225 2.23 -25.23 34.10
C ALA A 225 2.89 -24.27 35.13
N ASN A 226 4.21 -24.36 35.30
CA ASN A 226 4.99 -23.57 36.22
C ASN A 226 5.80 -22.43 35.61
N LYS A 227 5.58 -22.15 34.30
CA LYS A 227 6.24 -21.07 33.58
C LYS A 227 5.29 -19.88 33.36
N HIS A 228 5.77 -18.67 33.59
CA HIS A 228 5.10 -17.47 33.11
C HIS A 228 5.18 -17.39 31.57
N GLY A 229 4.25 -16.63 30.98
CA GLY A 229 4.16 -16.43 29.53
C GLY A 229 2.72 -16.48 29.06
N VAL A 230 2.52 -16.68 27.75
CA VAL A 230 1.20 -16.75 27.10
C VAL A 230 0.88 -18.18 26.69
N ASP A 231 -0.39 -18.46 26.39
CA ASP A 231 -0.80 -19.84 26.08
C ASP A 231 -0.87 -20.08 24.57
N ILE A 232 -1.16 -19.04 23.76
CA ILE A 232 -1.25 -19.08 22.30
C ILE A 232 -1.00 -17.69 21.72
N LEU A 233 -0.45 -17.62 20.50
CA LEU A 233 -0.34 -16.40 19.69
C LEU A 233 -1.34 -16.43 18.53
N LEU A 234 -2.02 -15.30 18.29
CA LEU A 234 -2.90 -15.06 17.15
C LEU A 234 -2.33 -13.89 16.37
N GLY A 235 -1.76 -14.16 15.18
CA GLY A 235 -0.91 -13.22 14.47
C GLY A 235 -1.52 -12.63 13.19
N GLY A 236 -1.00 -11.47 12.77
CA GLY A 236 -1.24 -10.81 11.48
C GLY A 236 0.06 -10.52 10.72
N HIS A 237 0.05 -9.53 9.83
CA HIS A 237 1.16 -8.92 9.09
C HIS A 237 1.60 -9.60 7.80
N ASP A 238 1.80 -10.93 7.77
CA ASP A 238 2.34 -11.62 6.57
C ASP A 238 1.32 -11.82 5.45
N HIS A 239 0.03 -11.62 5.72
CA HIS A 239 -1.07 -11.93 4.79
C HIS A 239 -1.13 -13.40 4.37
N LEU A 240 -0.56 -14.29 5.19
CA LEU A 240 -0.55 -15.73 4.95
C LEU A 240 -1.50 -16.43 5.90
N TYR A 241 -2.16 -17.48 5.42
CA TYR A 241 -2.81 -18.42 6.30
C TYR A 241 -1.76 -19.40 6.82
N PHE A 242 -1.51 -19.37 8.12
CA PHE A 242 -0.49 -20.19 8.74
C PHE A 242 -0.94 -20.71 10.10
N ILE A 243 -0.85 -22.01 10.28
CA ILE A 243 -1.15 -22.72 11.52
C ILE A 243 0.09 -23.51 11.93
N SER A 244 0.59 -23.30 13.15
CA SER A 244 1.77 -24.02 13.63
C SER A 244 1.53 -25.52 13.76
N LYS A 245 2.58 -26.31 13.56
CA LYS A 245 2.53 -27.78 13.60
C LYS A 245 2.16 -28.36 14.97
N GLY A 246 2.12 -27.50 16.00
CA GLY A 246 1.79 -27.89 17.37
C GLY A 246 0.30 -28.06 17.64
N VAL A 247 -0.60 -27.72 16.69
CA VAL A 247 -2.04 -27.93 16.85
C VAL A 247 -2.41 -29.40 16.70
N THR A 248 -3.51 -29.82 17.31
CA THR A 248 -3.93 -31.23 17.28
C THR A 248 -4.55 -31.60 15.92
N SER A 249 -5.41 -30.75 15.39
CA SER A 249 -6.02 -30.95 14.07
C SER A 249 -6.53 -29.64 13.49
N TRP A 250 -6.55 -29.53 12.15
CA TRP A 250 -7.08 -28.37 11.45
C TRP A 250 -7.78 -28.77 10.15
N GLU A 251 -9.09 -28.53 10.08
CA GLU A 251 -9.86 -28.80 8.86
C GLU A 251 -9.59 -27.70 7.81
N GLY A 252 -9.36 -28.08 6.56
CA GLY A 252 -9.16 -27.14 5.46
C GLY A 252 -7.74 -26.58 5.33
N TYR A 253 -6.78 -27.04 6.15
CA TYR A 253 -5.36 -26.64 6.06
C TYR A 253 -4.43 -27.79 6.46
N ASP A 254 -3.40 -28.03 5.66
CA ASP A 254 -2.35 -28.99 6.02
C ASP A 254 -1.25 -28.26 6.83
N VAL A 255 -1.19 -28.56 8.13
CA VAL A 255 -0.22 -27.97 9.07
C VAL A 255 1.26 -28.32 8.73
N ASN A 256 1.49 -29.31 7.86
CA ASN A 256 2.82 -29.65 7.37
C ASN A 256 3.23 -28.88 6.12
N THR A 257 2.38 -28.00 5.60
CA THR A 257 2.72 -27.12 4.48
C THR A 257 3.98 -26.32 4.81
N GLU A 258 4.98 -26.39 3.93
CA GLU A 258 6.18 -25.58 4.06
C GLU A 258 5.85 -24.09 3.78
N VAL A 259 6.04 -23.26 4.79
CA VAL A 259 5.85 -21.80 4.70
C VAL A 259 7.19 -21.14 4.94
N LEU A 260 7.58 -20.27 4.03
CA LEU A 260 8.84 -19.52 4.13
C LEU A 260 8.83 -18.65 5.40
N GLY A 261 9.90 -18.78 6.20
CA GLY A 261 10.02 -18.12 7.49
C GLY A 261 9.50 -18.94 8.68
N ALA A 262 8.85 -20.07 8.42
CA ALA A 262 8.34 -20.97 9.45
C ALA A 262 9.31 -22.13 9.79
N GLU A 263 10.56 -22.10 9.32
CA GLU A 263 11.55 -23.15 9.51
C GLU A 263 11.85 -23.43 11.00
N GLY A 264 11.59 -22.45 11.86
CA GLY A 264 11.73 -22.56 13.31
C GLY A 264 10.58 -23.28 14.03
N ASP A 265 9.47 -23.57 13.34
CA ASP A 265 8.33 -24.31 13.91
C ASP A 265 8.58 -25.82 13.87
N ASN A 266 8.87 -26.38 15.03
CA ASN A 266 9.13 -27.81 15.24
C ASN A 266 7.91 -28.53 15.84
N GLY A 267 6.72 -27.92 15.85
CA GLY A 267 5.53 -28.47 16.50
C GLY A 267 5.52 -28.27 18.03
N ASP A 268 6.38 -27.40 18.54
CA ASP A 268 6.56 -27.12 19.97
C ASP A 268 5.75 -25.90 20.46
N ILE A 269 5.17 -25.13 19.56
CA ILE A 269 4.48 -23.86 19.83
C ILE A 269 3.07 -23.80 19.24
N LEU A 270 2.27 -22.82 19.69
CA LEU A 270 0.93 -22.52 19.18
C LEU A 270 0.86 -21.12 18.57
N ILE A 271 0.69 -21.07 17.24
CA ILE A 271 0.49 -19.85 16.47
C ILE A 271 -0.63 -20.09 15.45
N VAL A 272 -1.54 -19.10 15.33
CA VAL A 272 -2.60 -19.06 14.31
C VAL A 272 -2.53 -17.72 13.58
N LYS A 273 -2.41 -17.75 12.25
CA LYS A 273 -2.53 -16.59 11.37
C LYS A 273 -3.60 -16.86 10.32
N SER A 274 -4.49 -15.92 10.09
CA SER A 274 -5.77 -16.14 9.40
C SER A 274 -5.86 -15.41 8.04
N GLY A 275 -4.79 -15.44 7.26
CA GLY A 275 -4.78 -14.91 5.89
C GLY A 275 -4.94 -13.39 5.82
N ASN A 276 -5.83 -12.90 4.95
CA ASN A 276 -6.09 -11.47 4.79
C ASN A 276 -7.40 -11.15 4.06
N ASP A 277 -7.76 -9.86 4.01
CA ASP A 277 -8.75 -9.23 3.12
C ASP A 277 -10.14 -9.88 3.12
N PHE A 278 -10.64 -10.26 4.30
CA PHE A 278 -11.94 -10.93 4.43
C PHE A 278 -12.07 -12.22 3.61
N ARG A 279 -10.93 -12.83 3.23
CA ARG A 279 -10.90 -14.14 2.54
C ARG A 279 -11.00 -15.29 3.50
N ASP A 280 -10.28 -15.18 4.60
CA ASP A 280 -9.98 -16.29 5.48
C ASP A 280 -10.48 -15.99 6.91
N LEU A 281 -11.04 -17.00 7.56
CA LEU A 281 -11.41 -16.98 8.98
C LEU A 281 -10.94 -18.28 9.62
N SER A 282 -10.24 -18.18 10.74
CA SER A 282 -9.94 -19.33 11.58
C SER A 282 -10.99 -19.46 12.66
N GLU A 283 -11.72 -20.57 12.69
CA GLU A 283 -12.54 -21.00 13.80
C GLU A 283 -11.84 -22.15 14.52
N PHE A 284 -11.68 -22.07 15.84
CA PHE A 284 -11.05 -23.14 16.61
C PHE A 284 -11.56 -23.19 18.04
N VAL A 285 -11.33 -24.34 18.66
CA VAL A 285 -11.71 -24.60 20.05
C VAL A 285 -10.45 -24.96 20.84
N LEU A 286 -10.29 -24.30 21.99
CA LEU A 286 -9.28 -24.63 22.98
C LEU A 286 -9.92 -25.50 24.07
N ASP A 287 -9.54 -26.75 24.17
CA ASP A 287 -9.93 -27.62 25.28
C ASP A 287 -8.98 -27.41 26.45
N LEU A 288 -9.50 -26.83 27.53
CA LEU A 288 -8.75 -26.40 28.70
C LEU A 288 -8.86 -27.40 29.83
N GLU A 289 -7.73 -27.79 30.39
CA GLU A 289 -7.64 -28.68 31.57
C GLU A 289 -7.07 -27.94 32.78
N ASP A 290 -7.63 -28.17 33.97
CA ASP A 290 -7.12 -27.59 35.20
C ASP A 290 -5.76 -28.17 35.58
N THR A 291 -4.85 -27.35 36.05
CA THR A 291 -3.52 -27.75 36.52
C THR A 291 -3.58 -28.08 38.02
N GLN A 292 -2.46 -28.56 38.54
CA GLN A 292 -2.32 -28.79 39.99
C GLN A 292 -2.41 -27.47 40.79
N GLU A 293 -2.96 -27.52 41.99
CA GLU A 293 -3.02 -26.37 42.89
C GLU A 293 -1.61 -25.81 43.16
N GLY A 294 -1.47 -24.50 43.05
CA GLY A 294 -0.18 -23.83 43.22
C GLY A 294 0.63 -23.65 41.89
N SER A 295 0.17 -24.19 40.78
CA SER A 295 0.77 -23.93 39.45
C SER A 295 0.61 -22.48 39.06
N VAL A 296 1.58 -21.96 38.26
CA VAL A 296 1.54 -20.59 37.70
C VAL A 296 0.37 -20.44 36.73
N ARG A 297 0.17 -21.40 35.86
CA ARG A 297 -0.99 -21.46 34.94
C ARG A 297 -2.07 -22.33 35.57
N LYS A 298 -3.25 -21.77 35.76
CA LYS A 298 -4.38 -22.51 36.32
C LYS A 298 -4.99 -23.51 35.35
N LYS A 299 -4.88 -23.20 34.03
CA LYS A 299 -5.33 -24.06 32.96
C LYS A 299 -4.24 -24.20 31.89
N LEU A 300 -4.20 -25.35 31.25
CA LEU A 300 -3.40 -25.62 30.06
C LEU A 300 -4.30 -25.98 28.88
N ILE A 301 -3.86 -25.67 27.69
CA ILE A 301 -4.51 -26.09 26.44
C ILE A 301 -4.17 -27.56 26.22
N LYS A 302 -5.11 -28.44 26.47
CA LYS A 302 -4.95 -29.89 26.31
C LYS A 302 -5.10 -30.32 24.86
N ASP A 303 -5.98 -29.63 24.14
CA ASP A 303 -6.30 -29.90 22.74
C ASP A 303 -6.63 -28.61 22.02
N ILE A 304 -6.24 -28.50 20.77
CA ILE A 304 -6.62 -27.39 19.87
C ILE A 304 -7.04 -27.98 18.53
N ARG A 305 -8.29 -27.73 18.17
CA ARG A 305 -8.88 -28.20 16.93
C ARG A 305 -9.51 -27.02 16.22
N GLY A 306 -9.14 -26.82 14.94
CA GLY A 306 -9.61 -25.69 14.18
C GLY A 306 -10.12 -26.05 12.81
N LYS A 307 -10.67 -25.04 12.17
CA LYS A 307 -11.17 -25.06 10.81
C LYS A 307 -10.83 -23.79 10.09
N HIS A 308 -10.35 -23.93 8.88
CA HIS A 308 -10.20 -22.85 7.92
C HIS A 308 -11.50 -22.63 7.19
N HIS A 309 -12.07 -21.44 7.31
CA HIS A 309 -13.20 -21.00 6.53
C HIS A 309 -12.73 -20.02 5.46
N GLU A 310 -13.11 -20.28 4.22
CA GLU A 310 -12.82 -19.39 3.09
C GLU A 310 -14.10 -18.72 2.61
N THR A 311 -14.04 -17.40 2.40
CA THR A 311 -15.14 -16.67 1.77
C THR A 311 -15.22 -17.05 0.30
N THR A 312 -16.34 -17.62 -0.10
CA THR A 312 -16.53 -18.15 -1.46
C THR A 312 -17.44 -17.25 -2.30
N PRO A 313 -17.12 -17.09 -3.61
CA PRO A 313 -18.02 -16.38 -4.53
C PRO A 313 -19.43 -17.00 -4.54
N GLY A 314 -20.46 -16.14 -4.52
CA GLY A 314 -21.85 -16.57 -4.52
C GLY A 314 -22.39 -17.06 -3.18
N SER A 315 -21.59 -17.07 -2.10
CA SER A 315 -22.08 -17.37 -0.74
C SER A 315 -23.07 -16.32 -0.22
N LYS A 316 -23.80 -16.68 0.83
CA LYS A 316 -24.78 -15.80 1.51
C LYS A 316 -24.12 -14.45 1.88
N LYS A 317 -24.88 -13.38 1.77
CA LYS A 317 -24.44 -12.03 2.18
C LYS A 317 -25.16 -11.56 3.43
N CYS A 318 -24.47 -10.82 4.28
CA CYS A 318 -25.05 -10.14 5.42
C CYS A 318 -25.80 -8.89 4.94
N GLU A 319 -27.15 -8.95 4.90
CA GLU A 319 -28.00 -7.84 4.43
C GLU A 319 -27.82 -6.55 5.22
N ARG A 320 -27.55 -6.66 6.53
CA ARG A 320 -27.31 -5.52 7.43
C ARG A 320 -26.10 -4.74 6.93
N LEU A 321 -24.98 -5.42 6.71
CA LEU A 321 -23.74 -4.81 6.24
C LEU A 321 -23.85 -4.33 4.78
N GLU A 322 -24.57 -5.02 3.91
CA GLU A 322 -24.82 -4.56 2.54
C GLU A 322 -25.54 -3.20 2.51
N LYS A 323 -26.57 -3.01 3.37
CA LYS A 323 -27.26 -1.72 3.49
C LYS A 323 -26.36 -0.61 4.02
N LEU A 324 -25.48 -0.94 4.96
CA LEU A 324 -24.49 -0.01 5.51
C LEU A 324 -23.50 0.42 4.42
N LEU A 325 -22.89 -0.52 3.71
CA LEU A 325 -21.93 -0.24 2.64
C LEU A 325 -22.53 0.62 1.52
N LYS A 326 -23.75 0.37 1.11
CA LYS A 326 -24.45 1.21 0.12
C LYS A 326 -24.52 2.67 0.52
N LYS A 327 -24.66 2.97 1.82
CA LYS A 327 -24.64 4.36 2.32
C LYS A 327 -23.23 4.96 2.35
N LEU A 328 -22.25 4.18 2.80
CA LEU A 328 -20.88 4.64 2.97
C LEU A 328 -20.18 4.92 1.62
N ILE A 329 -20.44 4.08 0.62
CA ILE A 329 -19.69 4.08 -0.63
C ILE A 329 -20.41 4.83 -1.76
N SER A 330 -21.69 5.15 -1.61
CA SER A 330 -22.48 5.76 -2.68
C SER A 330 -21.94 7.10 -3.19
N SER A 331 -21.31 7.88 -2.33
CA SER A 331 -20.71 9.18 -2.69
C SER A 331 -19.34 9.06 -3.39
N VAL A 332 -18.61 7.98 -3.13
CA VAL A 332 -17.25 7.77 -3.65
C VAL A 332 -17.27 7.01 -4.99
N GLY A 333 -18.30 6.17 -5.18
CA GLY A 333 -18.31 5.17 -6.25
C GLY A 333 -18.33 5.70 -7.69
N SER A 334 -18.95 6.85 -7.97
CA SER A 334 -19.02 7.39 -9.33
C SER A 334 -17.67 7.96 -9.81
N THR A 335 -16.97 8.63 -8.93
CA THR A 335 -15.63 9.20 -9.23
C THR A 335 -14.59 8.12 -9.44
N LEU A 336 -14.63 7.06 -8.65
CA LEU A 336 -13.68 5.95 -8.74
C LEU A 336 -13.86 5.11 -10.02
N LYS A 337 -15.09 5.02 -10.55
CA LYS A 337 -15.39 4.29 -11.80
C LYS A 337 -15.01 5.05 -13.06
N ALA A 338 -14.61 6.32 -12.95
CA ALA A 338 -14.24 7.11 -14.12
C ALA A 338 -12.98 6.51 -14.79
N PRO A 339 -13.01 6.20 -16.10
CA PRO A 339 -11.86 5.67 -16.81
C PRO A 339 -10.78 6.76 -16.95
N VAL A 340 -9.52 6.40 -16.67
CA VAL A 340 -8.37 7.31 -16.74
C VAL A 340 -7.42 6.98 -17.90
N CYS A 341 -7.33 5.70 -18.28
CA CYS A 341 -6.59 5.24 -19.46
C CYS A 341 -7.14 3.89 -19.94
N LYS A 342 -6.60 3.41 -21.07
CA LYS A 342 -6.80 2.02 -21.56
C LYS A 342 -5.45 1.34 -21.63
N THR A 343 -5.39 0.06 -21.32
CA THR A 343 -4.19 -0.76 -21.52
C THR A 343 -4.46 -1.84 -22.57
N GLU A 344 -3.49 -2.07 -23.46
CA GLU A 344 -3.53 -3.15 -24.45
C GLU A 344 -3.01 -4.48 -23.89
N VAL A 345 -2.32 -4.44 -22.75
CA VAL A 345 -1.71 -5.59 -22.09
C VAL A 345 -2.20 -5.72 -20.65
N GLU A 346 -2.01 -6.88 -20.07
CA GLU A 346 -2.26 -7.10 -18.64
C GLU A 346 -1.24 -6.34 -17.79
N LEU A 347 -1.73 -5.59 -16.80
CA LEU A 347 -0.93 -5.00 -15.74
C LEU A 347 -0.98 -5.94 -14.53
N ASP A 348 -0.03 -6.87 -14.47
CA ASP A 348 0.06 -7.81 -13.36
C ASP A 348 0.75 -7.16 -12.16
N CYS A 349 -0.06 -6.83 -11.13
CA CYS A 349 0.37 -6.21 -9.87
C CYS A 349 0.35 -7.20 -8.70
N ARG A 350 0.26 -8.51 -8.97
CA ARG A 350 0.27 -9.53 -7.91
C ARG A 350 1.61 -9.52 -7.17
N GLY A 351 1.54 -9.61 -5.84
CA GLY A 351 2.72 -9.66 -4.98
C GLY A 351 3.67 -10.82 -5.33
N SER A 352 3.12 -11.97 -5.70
CA SER A 352 3.89 -13.13 -6.17
C SER A 352 4.73 -12.86 -7.43
N LEU A 353 4.44 -11.79 -8.17
CA LEU A 353 5.20 -11.39 -9.35
C LEU A 353 6.04 -10.15 -9.08
N VAL A 354 5.42 -9.02 -8.68
CA VAL A 354 6.12 -7.73 -8.58
C VAL A 354 7.19 -7.69 -7.48
N ARG A 355 7.11 -8.62 -6.52
CA ARG A 355 8.07 -8.72 -5.41
C ARG A 355 9.25 -9.65 -5.70
N VAL A 356 9.30 -10.33 -6.85
CA VAL A 356 10.35 -11.32 -7.14
C VAL A 356 10.95 -11.22 -8.55
N GLN A 357 10.31 -10.47 -9.45
CA GLN A 357 10.81 -10.30 -10.82
C GLN A 357 10.33 -8.99 -11.45
N GLU A 358 10.96 -8.61 -12.55
CA GLU A 358 10.57 -7.46 -13.36
C GLU A 358 9.12 -7.61 -13.84
N SER A 359 8.35 -6.52 -13.80
CA SER A 359 6.96 -6.48 -14.25
C SER A 359 6.69 -5.28 -15.16
N ALA A 360 5.81 -5.48 -16.16
CA ALA A 360 5.40 -4.41 -17.07
C ALA A 360 4.73 -3.24 -16.31
N ALA A 361 3.91 -3.56 -15.31
CA ALA A 361 3.29 -2.56 -14.45
C ALA A 361 4.34 -1.75 -13.68
N GLY A 362 5.30 -2.42 -13.02
CA GLY A 362 6.39 -1.75 -12.30
C GLY A 362 7.21 -0.83 -13.20
N ASN A 363 7.58 -1.32 -14.38
CA ASN A 363 8.31 -0.53 -15.38
C ASN A 363 7.54 0.76 -15.73
N TRP A 364 6.24 0.63 -16.04
CA TRP A 364 5.42 1.78 -16.43
C TRP A 364 5.29 2.83 -15.32
N PHE A 365 5.03 2.41 -14.08
CA PHE A 365 4.93 3.35 -12.98
C PHE A 365 6.26 4.07 -12.71
N ALA A 366 7.39 3.37 -12.78
CA ALA A 366 8.70 3.99 -12.64
C ALA A 366 8.99 5.00 -13.75
N ASP A 367 8.61 4.69 -14.99
CA ASP A 367 8.79 5.60 -16.14
C ASP A 367 7.94 6.87 -15.97
N VAL A 368 6.68 6.75 -15.52
CA VAL A 368 5.83 7.91 -15.22
C VAL A 368 6.45 8.81 -14.15
N LEU A 369 6.98 8.23 -13.06
CA LEU A 369 7.66 8.98 -12.01
C LEU A 369 8.89 9.72 -12.55
N ARG A 370 9.72 9.05 -13.36
CA ARG A 370 10.90 9.66 -13.95
C ARG A 370 10.54 10.90 -14.76
N HIS A 371 9.55 10.78 -15.65
CA HIS A 371 9.12 11.91 -16.49
C HIS A 371 8.56 13.08 -15.68
N ALA A 372 7.78 12.81 -14.63
CA ALA A 372 7.23 13.85 -13.79
C ALA A 372 8.32 14.65 -13.07
N TYR A 373 9.35 13.98 -12.56
CA TYR A 373 10.43 14.62 -11.80
C TYR A 373 11.52 15.21 -12.69
N ASP A 374 11.74 14.73 -13.89
CA ASP A 374 12.60 15.38 -14.87
C ASP A 374 12.19 16.82 -15.11
N ASP A 375 10.89 17.06 -15.28
CA ASP A 375 10.34 18.39 -15.44
C ASP A 375 10.55 19.28 -14.21
N MET A 376 10.32 18.71 -13.01
CA MET A 376 10.47 19.43 -11.75
C MET A 376 11.93 19.84 -11.49
N LEU A 377 12.86 18.91 -11.71
CA LEU A 377 14.29 19.17 -11.52
C LEU A 377 14.86 20.13 -12.55
N CYS A 378 14.39 20.07 -13.81
CA CYS A 378 14.77 21.01 -14.85
C CYS A 378 14.33 22.44 -14.49
N LEU A 379 13.15 22.61 -13.91
CA LEU A 379 12.65 23.93 -13.43
C LEU A 379 13.48 24.50 -12.30
N LYS A 380 14.06 23.64 -11.44
CA LYS A 380 15.00 24.03 -10.36
C LYS A 380 16.43 24.28 -10.87
N GLY A 381 16.71 24.11 -12.17
CA GLY A 381 18.04 24.28 -12.76
C GLY A 381 19.00 23.13 -12.51
N CYS A 382 18.53 22.02 -11.96
CA CYS A 382 19.36 20.87 -11.61
C CYS A 382 19.60 19.89 -12.76
N GLY A 383 18.96 20.08 -13.93
CA GLY A 383 18.85 19.06 -15.01
C GLY A 383 17.79 17.99 -14.68
N GLY A 384 17.63 16.96 -15.49
CA GLY A 384 16.67 15.86 -15.24
C GLY A 384 17.13 14.89 -14.13
N SER A 385 16.32 13.90 -13.80
CA SER A 385 16.71 12.77 -12.95
C SER A 385 17.62 11.80 -13.73
N ASP A 386 18.56 11.16 -13.03
CA ASP A 386 19.35 10.08 -13.64
C ASP A 386 18.54 8.78 -13.68
N GLY A 387 17.63 8.60 -12.71
CA GLY A 387 16.71 7.47 -12.70
C GLY A 387 15.76 7.42 -11.51
N VAL A 388 14.93 6.39 -11.54
CA VAL A 388 13.98 6.05 -10.48
C VAL A 388 14.39 4.73 -9.84
N PHE A 389 14.31 4.66 -8.53
CA PHE A 389 14.46 3.43 -7.76
C PHE A 389 13.38 3.36 -6.69
N ILE A 390 12.39 2.52 -6.90
CA ILE A 390 11.34 2.19 -5.93
C ILE A 390 11.30 0.67 -5.73
N CYS A 391 10.47 0.17 -4.83
CA CYS A 391 10.40 -1.25 -4.51
C CYS A 391 9.05 -1.88 -4.88
N GLY A 392 9.01 -3.19 -5.05
CA GLY A 392 7.82 -3.96 -5.42
C GLY A 392 6.66 -3.82 -4.43
N GLY A 393 6.97 -3.60 -3.15
CA GLY A 393 5.98 -3.31 -2.11
C GLY A 393 5.20 -2.01 -2.30
N THR A 394 5.66 -1.13 -3.19
CA THR A 394 4.95 0.08 -3.59
C THR A 394 3.66 -0.22 -4.36
N LEU A 395 3.64 -1.31 -5.11
CA LEU A 395 2.48 -1.73 -5.91
C LEU A 395 1.62 -2.68 -5.09
N ARG A 396 0.34 -2.34 -4.98
CA ARG A 396 -0.67 -3.09 -4.25
C ARG A 396 -1.78 -3.55 -5.21
N GLY A 397 -2.94 -3.88 -4.70
CA GLY A 397 -4.06 -4.39 -5.49
C GLY A 397 -4.04 -5.90 -5.65
N ASP A 398 -2.87 -6.54 -5.60
CA ASP A 398 -2.68 -8.00 -5.71
C ASP A 398 -3.55 -8.66 -6.79
N SER A 399 -3.69 -7.98 -7.94
CA SER A 399 -4.61 -8.33 -9.02
C SER A 399 -3.98 -8.09 -10.38
N ILE A 400 -4.68 -8.53 -11.44
CA ILE A 400 -4.36 -8.24 -12.84
C ILE A 400 -5.39 -7.24 -13.36
N TYR A 401 -4.92 -6.11 -13.88
CA TYR A 401 -5.74 -5.04 -14.44
C TYR A 401 -5.63 -5.03 -15.96
N GLY A 402 -6.76 -4.90 -16.65
CA GLY A 402 -6.81 -4.94 -18.13
C GLY A 402 -6.67 -6.36 -18.72
N PRO A 403 -6.50 -6.49 -20.07
CA PRO A 403 -6.58 -5.39 -21.05
C PRO A 403 -7.94 -4.68 -21.04
N GLY A 404 -7.95 -3.39 -21.37
CA GLY A 404 -9.15 -2.57 -21.40
C GLY A 404 -9.04 -1.27 -20.62
N SER A 405 -10.17 -0.72 -20.18
CA SER A 405 -10.22 0.52 -19.41
C SER A 405 -9.68 0.32 -18.00
N ILE A 406 -8.82 1.24 -17.58
CA ILE A 406 -8.32 1.39 -16.21
C ILE A 406 -9.02 2.59 -15.58
N THR A 407 -9.61 2.40 -14.42
CA THR A 407 -10.35 3.44 -13.70
C THR A 407 -9.45 4.19 -12.71
N LEU A 408 -9.95 5.30 -12.18
CA LEU A 408 -9.28 6.00 -11.08
C LEU A 408 -9.17 5.09 -9.85
N GLY A 409 -10.22 4.29 -9.58
CA GLY A 409 -10.22 3.31 -8.51
C GLY A 409 -9.08 2.30 -8.64
N ASP A 410 -8.85 1.76 -9.84
CA ASP A 410 -7.75 0.82 -10.09
C ASP A 410 -6.37 1.46 -9.81
N ILE A 411 -6.17 2.72 -10.20
CA ILE A 411 -4.92 3.43 -9.90
C ILE A 411 -4.71 3.63 -8.40
N LEU A 412 -5.76 3.99 -7.66
CA LEU A 412 -5.68 4.17 -6.21
C LEU A 412 -5.53 2.84 -5.47
N GLU A 413 -6.09 1.75 -6.03
CA GLU A 413 -5.90 0.39 -5.50
C GLU A 413 -4.46 -0.09 -5.66
N ILE A 414 -3.84 0.21 -6.81
CA ILE A 414 -2.44 -0.13 -7.06
C ILE A 414 -1.50 0.75 -6.23
N LEU A 415 -1.83 2.01 -6.00
CA LEU A 415 -0.99 3.03 -5.37
C LEU A 415 -1.68 3.69 -4.17
N PRO A 416 -1.98 2.95 -3.10
CA PRO A 416 -2.78 3.46 -1.99
C PRO A 416 -1.99 4.32 -0.98
N PHE A 417 -0.67 4.33 -1.03
CA PHE A 417 0.18 4.99 -0.04
C PHE A 417 0.27 6.50 -0.24
N GLU A 418 0.32 7.22 0.87
CA GLU A 418 0.40 8.69 0.92
C GLU A 418 1.83 9.22 1.13
N ASP A 419 2.85 8.35 1.24
CA ASP A 419 4.22 8.82 1.34
C ASP A 419 4.69 9.51 0.05
N PRO A 420 5.33 10.68 0.15
CA PRO A 420 5.72 11.45 -1.02
C PRO A 420 6.90 10.82 -1.76
N ILE A 421 6.96 11.10 -3.05
CA ILE A 421 8.12 10.81 -3.88
C ILE A 421 9.13 11.95 -3.72
N VAL A 422 10.36 11.60 -3.39
CA VAL A 422 11.47 12.51 -3.13
C VAL A 422 12.61 12.30 -4.13
N VAL A 423 13.60 13.18 -4.16
CA VAL A 423 14.80 13.02 -5.01
C VAL A 423 16.05 13.16 -4.16
N LEU A 424 16.86 12.12 -4.17
CA LEU A 424 18.15 12.08 -3.49
C LEU A 424 19.31 12.33 -4.45
N GLU A 425 20.38 12.93 -3.93
CA GLU A 425 21.68 13.02 -4.58
C GLU A 425 22.65 12.00 -3.94
N ILE A 426 22.90 10.88 -4.63
CA ILE A 426 23.71 9.76 -4.13
C ILE A 426 24.88 9.44 -5.08
N ASP A 427 25.89 8.73 -4.60
CA ASP A 427 26.98 8.23 -5.44
C ASP A 427 26.74 6.77 -5.90
N GLY A 428 27.66 6.28 -6.74
CA GLY A 428 27.51 4.93 -7.29
C GLY A 428 27.60 3.83 -6.23
N GLU A 429 28.48 3.97 -5.21
CA GLU A 429 28.54 2.99 -4.12
C GLU A 429 27.21 2.87 -3.38
N THR A 430 26.59 4.00 -3.09
CA THR A 430 25.27 4.06 -2.42
C THR A 430 24.19 3.39 -3.27
N LEU A 431 24.14 3.68 -4.59
CA LEU A 431 23.15 3.07 -5.48
C LEU A 431 23.33 1.55 -5.54
N TRP A 432 24.58 1.06 -5.65
CA TRP A 432 24.87 -0.37 -5.64
C TRP A 432 24.47 -1.03 -4.31
N ALA A 433 24.79 -0.39 -3.19
CA ALA A 433 24.42 -0.88 -1.86
C ALA A 433 22.89 -0.96 -1.66
N ALA A 434 22.16 0.02 -2.17
CA ALA A 434 20.69 0.03 -2.12
C ALA A 434 20.06 -1.07 -3.00
N LEU A 435 20.64 -1.32 -4.18
CA LEU A 435 20.21 -2.43 -5.05
C LEU A 435 20.54 -3.79 -4.42
N GLU A 436 21.68 -3.95 -3.77
CA GLU A 436 22.00 -5.16 -3.02
C GLU A 436 21.06 -5.37 -1.83
N ALA A 437 20.70 -4.30 -1.12
CA ALA A 437 19.73 -4.36 -0.03
C ALA A 437 18.35 -4.83 -0.55
N SER A 438 17.92 -4.33 -1.73
CA SER A 438 16.64 -4.70 -2.34
C SER A 438 16.56 -6.17 -2.74
N LEU A 439 17.70 -6.79 -3.06
CA LEU A 439 17.80 -8.18 -3.48
C LEU A 439 18.21 -9.13 -2.34
N SER A 440 18.47 -8.60 -1.14
CA SER A 440 19.10 -9.37 -0.04
C SER A 440 18.25 -10.56 0.43
N THR A 441 16.93 -10.38 0.50
CA THR A 441 15.99 -11.40 0.97
C THR A 441 15.34 -12.22 -0.16
N TRP A 442 15.63 -11.88 -1.44
CA TRP A 442 15.07 -12.65 -2.56
C TRP A 442 15.33 -14.15 -2.38
N PRO A 443 14.35 -15.06 -2.62
CA PRO A 443 13.03 -14.85 -3.26
C PRO A 443 11.88 -14.56 -2.30
N ALA A 444 12.13 -14.17 -1.05
CA ALA A 444 11.08 -13.76 -0.11
C ALA A 444 10.22 -12.61 -0.67
N GLN A 445 8.91 -12.70 -0.49
CA GLN A 445 7.95 -11.72 -1.02
C GLN A 445 7.76 -10.52 -0.08
N GLU A 446 8.85 -9.99 0.48
CA GLU A 446 8.83 -8.90 1.48
C GLU A 446 8.65 -7.49 0.90
N GLY A 447 8.46 -7.37 -0.40
CA GLY A 447 8.26 -6.07 -1.05
C GLY A 447 9.53 -5.33 -1.45
N ARG A 448 10.73 -5.77 -1.08
CA ARG A 448 12.01 -5.07 -1.35
C ARG A 448 12.47 -5.14 -2.80
N PHE A 449 11.98 -6.06 -3.60
CA PHE A 449 12.43 -6.26 -4.98
C PHE A 449 12.44 -4.95 -5.75
N PRO A 450 13.53 -4.63 -6.52
CA PRO A 450 13.69 -3.32 -7.12
C PRO A 450 12.74 -3.11 -8.31
N ILE A 451 12.23 -1.89 -8.45
CA ILE A 451 11.57 -1.38 -9.65
C ILE A 451 12.35 -0.14 -10.07
N VAL A 452 12.85 -0.11 -11.29
CA VAL A 452 13.77 0.93 -11.74
C VAL A 452 13.34 1.56 -13.07
N SER A 453 13.74 2.82 -13.30
CA SER A 453 13.70 3.49 -14.60
C SER A 453 14.98 4.30 -14.78
N GLY A 454 15.46 4.42 -16.01
CA GLY A 454 16.73 5.09 -16.32
C GLY A 454 17.96 4.24 -16.07
N PHE A 455 17.82 3.05 -15.53
CA PHE A 455 18.88 2.10 -15.27
C PHE A 455 18.59 0.74 -15.88
N ARG A 456 19.65 0.03 -16.23
CA ARG A 456 19.64 -1.41 -16.40
C ARG A 456 20.51 -2.05 -15.32
N VAL A 457 19.97 -3.07 -14.65
CA VAL A 457 20.64 -3.81 -13.58
C VAL A 457 20.77 -5.27 -13.97
N SER A 458 21.99 -5.79 -13.99
CA SER A 458 22.25 -7.23 -14.12
C SER A 458 22.54 -7.80 -12.74
N TRP A 459 21.93 -8.92 -12.40
CA TRP A 459 22.07 -9.58 -11.12
C TRP A 459 22.02 -11.11 -11.22
N ASP A 460 22.48 -11.82 -10.21
CA ASP A 460 22.49 -13.28 -10.17
C ASP A 460 21.91 -13.81 -8.86
N SER A 461 20.76 -14.46 -8.96
CA SER A 461 20.03 -15.00 -7.81
C SER A 461 20.76 -16.15 -7.09
N ARG A 462 21.75 -16.80 -7.74
CA ARG A 462 22.56 -17.88 -7.15
C ARG A 462 23.63 -17.36 -6.20
N LYS A 463 23.94 -16.06 -6.27
CA LYS A 463 24.93 -15.44 -5.39
C LYS A 463 24.36 -15.12 -4.01
N PRO A 464 25.22 -15.11 -2.98
CA PRO A 464 24.76 -14.75 -1.64
C PRO A 464 24.31 -13.29 -1.56
N PRO A 465 23.45 -12.94 -0.58
CA PRO A 465 23.09 -11.56 -0.28
C PRO A 465 24.31 -10.63 -0.18
N GLY A 466 24.21 -9.43 -0.72
CA GLY A 466 25.29 -8.45 -0.77
C GLY A 466 26.29 -8.63 -1.93
N GLN A 467 26.12 -9.69 -2.76
CA GLN A 467 26.96 -9.97 -3.93
C GLN A 467 26.12 -10.30 -5.17
N ARG A 468 24.82 -9.99 -5.15
CA ARG A 468 23.88 -10.36 -6.21
C ARG A 468 23.92 -9.42 -7.41
N VAL A 469 24.20 -8.14 -7.22
CA VAL A 469 24.33 -7.16 -8.30
C VAL A 469 25.64 -7.39 -9.05
N LEU A 470 25.55 -7.51 -10.37
CA LEU A 470 26.70 -7.76 -11.26
C LEU A 470 27.12 -6.51 -12.03
N GLY A 471 26.16 -5.62 -12.34
CA GLY A 471 26.42 -4.40 -13.07
C GLY A 471 25.20 -3.48 -13.07
N VAL A 472 25.46 -2.19 -13.14
CA VAL A 472 24.45 -1.12 -13.25
C VAL A 472 24.86 -0.18 -14.36
N TRP A 473 23.95 0.10 -15.29
CA TRP A 473 24.19 1.00 -16.43
C TRP A 473 23.08 2.04 -16.50
N LEU A 474 23.44 3.28 -16.81
CA LEU A 474 22.48 4.27 -17.28
C LEU A 474 22.02 3.88 -18.68
N VAL A 475 20.72 3.99 -18.93
CA VAL A 475 20.12 3.66 -20.22
C VAL A 475 19.51 4.88 -20.88
N GLN A 476 19.64 4.93 -22.22
CA GLN A 476 18.93 5.87 -23.06
C GLN A 476 17.73 5.18 -23.70
N GLU A 477 16.57 5.80 -23.57
CA GLU A 477 15.42 5.36 -24.33
C GLU A 477 15.65 5.59 -25.83
N PRO A 478 15.24 4.65 -26.71
CA PRO A 478 15.41 4.82 -28.13
C PRO A 478 14.66 6.05 -28.62
N SER A 479 15.38 6.99 -29.21
CA SER A 479 14.81 8.19 -29.81
C SER A 479 13.98 7.81 -31.04
N GLY A 480 12.66 7.91 -30.95
CA GLY A 480 11.75 7.73 -32.08
C GLY A 480 11.73 8.91 -33.04
N SER A 481 12.92 9.43 -33.46
CA SER A 481 13.02 10.42 -34.52
C SER A 481 14.30 10.22 -35.28
N THR A 482 14.19 9.68 -36.51
CA THR A 482 15.20 9.68 -37.53
C THR A 482 15.32 11.06 -38.16
N THR A 483 16.06 11.98 -37.54
CA THR A 483 16.76 13.06 -38.23
C THR A 483 18.02 13.36 -37.43
N SER A 484 19.07 12.74 -37.88
CA SER A 484 20.44 12.91 -37.41
C SER A 484 21.01 14.25 -37.83
N THR A 485 21.50 15.02 -36.88
CA THR A 485 22.71 15.84 -37.07
C THR A 485 23.47 15.85 -35.74
N PRO A 486 24.77 15.47 -35.74
CA PRO A 486 25.56 15.48 -34.50
C PRO A 486 26.01 16.90 -34.22
N LEU A 487 25.55 17.48 -33.11
CA LEU A 487 26.14 18.67 -32.53
C LEU A 487 26.87 18.29 -31.25
N GLN A 488 28.19 18.36 -31.35
CA GLN A 488 29.08 18.39 -30.20
C GLN A 488 28.70 19.58 -29.28
N SER A 489 28.12 19.30 -28.15
CA SER A 489 28.31 20.04 -26.89
C SER A 489 27.60 19.31 -25.76
N GLY A 490 28.32 18.98 -24.71
CA GLY A 490 27.85 18.28 -23.53
C GLY A 490 26.62 18.92 -22.91
N TYR A 491 25.75 18.10 -22.44
CA TYR A 491 24.41 18.29 -21.84
C TYR A 491 23.23 18.11 -22.80
N SER A 492 23.02 16.90 -23.27
CA SER A 492 21.73 16.47 -23.85
C SER A 492 20.83 15.94 -22.76
N THR A 493 19.72 16.63 -22.51
CA THR A 493 18.64 16.15 -21.65
C THR A 493 17.79 15.11 -22.42
N PRO A 494 17.58 13.88 -21.89
CA PRO A 494 16.82 12.82 -22.56
C PRO A 494 15.31 13.02 -22.62
N ALA A 495 14.77 14.06 -22.00
CA ALA A 495 13.35 14.19 -21.64
C ALA A 495 12.34 14.41 -22.78
N ALA A 496 12.78 14.57 -24.05
CA ALA A 496 11.86 14.99 -25.10
C ALA A 496 11.29 13.89 -25.99
N THR A 497 11.86 12.70 -25.94
CA THR A 497 11.59 11.65 -26.94
C THR A 497 10.57 10.61 -26.48
N SER A 498 10.44 10.39 -25.20
CA SER A 498 9.66 9.29 -24.66
C SER A 498 8.14 9.51 -24.70
N VAL A 499 7.67 10.75 -24.53
CA VAL A 499 6.22 11.04 -24.58
C VAL A 499 5.66 10.89 -26.00
N ALA A 500 6.45 11.25 -27.02
CA ALA A 500 6.05 11.03 -28.41
C ALA A 500 5.97 9.54 -28.75
N ASN A 501 6.84 8.71 -28.15
CA ASN A 501 6.83 7.26 -28.35
C ASN A 501 5.72 6.56 -27.56
N LEU A 502 5.33 7.08 -26.38
CA LEU A 502 4.17 6.59 -25.63
C LEU A 502 2.84 6.95 -26.32
N LEU A 503 2.82 8.02 -27.14
CA LEU A 503 1.63 8.49 -27.86
C LEU A 503 1.57 8.04 -29.34
N SER A 504 2.68 7.57 -29.92
CA SER A 504 2.76 7.15 -31.32
C SER A 504 3.06 5.66 -31.48
N ILE A 505 2.26 4.80 -30.85
CA ILE A 505 2.31 3.37 -31.16
C ILE A 505 1.69 3.16 -32.53
N ASN A 506 2.52 2.81 -33.51
CA ASN A 506 2.05 2.36 -34.80
C ASN A 506 1.48 0.93 -34.62
N PRO A 507 0.17 0.68 -34.77
CA PRO A 507 -0.43 -0.61 -34.46
C PRO A 507 0.01 -1.76 -35.35
N ASN A 508 0.88 -1.49 -36.37
CA ASN A 508 1.36 -2.47 -37.30
C ASN A 508 2.83 -2.91 -37.10
N ALA A 509 3.48 -2.49 -36.02
CA ALA A 509 4.84 -2.96 -35.71
C ALA A 509 4.77 -4.26 -34.90
N SER A 510 4.63 -5.38 -35.57
CA SER A 510 4.77 -6.71 -34.97
C SER A 510 6.18 -6.91 -34.42
N GLY A 511 6.32 -7.05 -33.10
CA GLY A 511 7.37 -7.87 -32.51
C GLY A 511 8.79 -7.33 -32.42
N SER A 512 9.05 -6.01 -32.46
CA SER A 512 10.40 -5.53 -32.11
C SER A 512 10.53 -5.36 -30.59
N GLN A 513 11.35 -6.21 -29.96
CA GLN A 513 11.82 -5.99 -28.60
C GLN A 513 12.43 -4.58 -28.50
N VAL A 514 11.96 -3.79 -27.53
CA VAL A 514 12.59 -2.51 -27.19
C VAL A 514 14.00 -2.80 -26.70
N GLN A 515 15.02 -2.52 -27.51
CA GLN A 515 16.41 -2.64 -27.06
C GLN A 515 16.77 -1.39 -26.26
N LEU A 516 17.04 -1.57 -24.97
CA LEU A 516 17.63 -0.54 -24.13
C LEU A 516 19.10 -0.37 -24.54
N ASN A 517 19.50 0.85 -24.85
CA ASN A 517 20.90 1.16 -25.18
C ASN A 517 21.61 1.63 -23.91
N ASP A 518 22.59 0.87 -23.45
CA ASP A 518 23.47 1.29 -22.35
C ASP A 518 24.31 2.50 -22.80
N ILE A 519 24.30 3.56 -21.99
CA ILE A 519 25.10 4.77 -22.27
C ILE A 519 26.40 4.72 -21.49
N GLU A 520 26.30 4.41 -20.19
CA GLU A 520 27.40 4.55 -19.24
C GLU A 520 27.23 3.56 -18.09
N GLU A 521 28.30 2.89 -17.74
CA GLU A 521 28.35 2.07 -16.52
C GLU A 521 28.36 2.96 -15.27
N VAL A 522 27.60 2.60 -14.27
CA VAL A 522 27.61 3.25 -12.94
C VAL A 522 28.68 2.55 -12.10
N PRO A 523 29.85 3.15 -11.88
CA PRO A 523 30.89 2.51 -11.10
C PRO A 523 30.49 2.41 -9.61
N ARG A 524 30.88 1.30 -8.98
CA ARG A 524 30.73 1.13 -7.53
C ARG A 524 31.80 1.93 -6.79
N GLU A 525 31.66 3.24 -6.76
CA GLU A 525 32.67 4.16 -6.24
C GLU A 525 32.09 5.16 -5.25
N LYS A 526 32.72 5.30 -4.09
CA LYS A 526 32.37 6.26 -3.05
C LYS A 526 32.91 7.64 -3.38
N GLY A 527 32.03 8.65 -3.28
CA GLY A 527 32.41 10.04 -3.51
C GLY A 527 32.66 10.42 -4.97
N GLY A 528 32.41 9.49 -5.92
CA GLY A 528 32.50 9.73 -7.35
C GLY A 528 31.35 10.58 -7.89
N ARG A 529 30.95 10.35 -9.17
CA ARG A 529 29.80 11.02 -9.80
C ARG A 529 28.56 10.91 -8.89
N LYS A 530 27.81 12.00 -8.78
CA LYS A 530 26.53 12.02 -8.09
C LYS A 530 25.38 11.79 -9.05
N TYR A 531 24.44 10.96 -8.62
CA TYR A 531 23.25 10.56 -9.37
C TYR A 531 22.00 11.09 -8.65
N ARG A 532 21.06 11.61 -9.42
CA ARG A 532 19.77 12.13 -8.94
C ARG A 532 18.74 11.04 -9.05
N ILE A 533 18.39 10.44 -7.92
CA ILE A 533 17.53 9.27 -7.83
C ILE A 533 16.17 9.68 -7.27
N VAL A 534 15.14 9.45 -8.06
CA VAL A 534 13.74 9.58 -7.64
C VAL A 534 13.38 8.32 -6.86
N THR A 535 12.90 8.48 -5.65
CA THR A 535 12.52 7.36 -4.77
C THR A 535 11.37 7.77 -3.85
N ARG A 536 10.84 6.84 -3.06
CA ARG A 536 9.86 7.12 -2.02
C ARG A 536 10.57 7.67 -0.78
N GLN A 537 9.92 8.58 -0.04
CA GLN A 537 10.40 9.03 1.27
C GLN A 537 10.68 7.83 2.19
N TYR A 538 9.77 6.89 2.26
CA TYR A 538 9.90 5.62 2.95
C TYR A 538 11.27 4.93 2.74
N MET A 539 11.69 4.80 1.48
CA MET A 539 12.99 4.20 1.16
C MET A 539 14.16 5.15 1.49
N ALA A 540 13.98 6.45 1.28
CA ALA A 540 14.99 7.48 1.59
C ALA A 540 15.29 7.59 3.09
N GLU A 541 14.34 7.25 3.95
CA GLU A 541 14.50 7.18 5.40
C GLU A 541 15.15 5.86 5.87
N GLY A 542 15.43 4.93 4.94
CA GLY A 542 16.13 3.68 5.21
C GLY A 542 15.25 2.53 5.67
N HIS A 543 13.93 2.66 5.51
CA HIS A 543 12.99 1.61 5.88
C HIS A 543 13.16 0.35 5.01
N ASP A 544 12.60 -0.78 5.42
CA ASP A 544 12.75 -2.08 4.74
C ASP A 544 14.21 -2.47 4.42
N GLY A 545 15.17 -2.02 5.23
CA GLY A 545 16.58 -2.32 5.03
C GLY A 545 17.28 -1.48 3.95
N PHE A 546 16.61 -0.43 3.42
CA PHE A 546 17.22 0.55 2.51
C PHE A 546 18.13 1.55 3.24
N LEU A 547 18.76 1.14 4.34
CA LEU A 547 19.71 1.94 5.10
C LEU A 547 20.75 2.69 4.25
N PRO A 548 21.24 2.14 3.12
CA PRO A 548 22.15 2.89 2.24
C PRO A 548 21.57 4.20 1.69
N LEU A 549 20.23 4.35 1.61
CA LEU A 549 19.59 5.57 1.11
C LEU A 549 19.39 6.64 2.20
N LYS A 550 19.62 6.28 3.46
CA LYS A 550 19.40 7.18 4.59
C LYS A 550 20.46 8.28 4.68
N ASP A 551 20.05 9.45 5.18
CA ASP A 551 20.93 10.61 5.49
C ASP A 551 21.66 11.20 4.27
N HIS A 552 21.09 11.04 3.07
CA HIS A 552 21.59 11.69 1.86
C HIS A 552 20.93 13.05 1.61
N LYS A 553 21.55 13.83 0.73
CA LYS A 553 21.05 15.15 0.36
C LYS A 553 19.77 15.04 -0.47
N TYR A 554 18.71 15.67 -0.02
CA TYR A 554 17.47 15.83 -0.76
C TYR A 554 17.60 16.97 -1.77
N LEU A 555 17.26 16.72 -3.03
CA LEU A 555 17.03 17.72 -4.06
C LEU A 555 15.54 18.11 -4.14
N VAL A 556 14.69 17.16 -3.82
CA VAL A 556 13.25 17.34 -3.55
C VAL A 556 12.98 16.59 -2.25
N ASP A 557 12.58 17.31 -1.23
CA ASP A 557 12.23 16.82 0.10
C ASP A 557 10.74 16.37 0.17
N ASP A 558 10.32 15.90 1.30
CA ASP A 558 8.95 15.45 1.56
C ASP A 558 7.92 16.60 1.50
N GLU A 559 8.28 17.81 1.94
CA GLU A 559 7.40 18.98 1.85
C GLU A 559 7.13 19.38 0.38
N SER A 560 8.11 19.17 -0.50
CA SER A 560 8.03 19.47 -1.94
C SER A 560 7.62 18.26 -2.78
N GLY A 561 7.65 17.06 -2.22
CA GLY A 561 7.31 15.79 -2.83
C GLY A 561 5.81 15.67 -3.12
N GLN A 562 5.44 14.78 -4.03
CA GLN A 562 4.05 14.47 -4.36
C GLN A 562 3.79 12.97 -4.19
N MET A 563 2.57 12.63 -3.78
CA MET A 563 2.14 11.23 -3.72
C MET A 563 2.18 10.59 -5.10
N MET A 564 2.60 9.34 -5.18
CA MET A 564 2.74 8.61 -6.43
C MET A 564 1.42 8.52 -7.20
N SER A 565 0.31 8.24 -6.53
CA SER A 565 -1.04 8.21 -7.13
C SER A 565 -1.42 9.57 -7.75
N THR A 566 -1.08 10.66 -7.09
CA THR A 566 -1.31 12.02 -7.59
C THR A 566 -0.47 12.31 -8.85
N ILE A 567 0.79 11.88 -8.87
CA ILE A 567 1.69 12.04 -10.03
C ILE A 567 1.13 11.27 -11.24
N VAL A 568 0.79 9.99 -11.05
CA VAL A 568 0.23 9.14 -12.11
C VAL A 568 -1.09 9.71 -12.65
N ARG A 569 -1.97 10.14 -11.76
CA ARG A 569 -3.24 10.79 -12.14
C ARG A 569 -3.02 12.07 -12.96
N LYS A 570 -2.10 12.93 -12.52
CA LYS A 570 -1.75 14.16 -13.26
C LYS A 570 -1.18 13.86 -14.65
N TYR A 571 -0.33 12.84 -14.74
CA TYR A 571 0.23 12.38 -16.00
C TYR A 571 -0.87 11.92 -16.97
N LEU A 572 -1.77 11.04 -16.53
CA LEU A 572 -2.87 10.52 -17.35
C LEU A 572 -3.85 11.62 -17.78
N LEU A 573 -4.21 12.54 -16.88
CA LEU A 573 -5.04 13.70 -17.22
C LEU A 573 -4.37 14.61 -18.24
N GLY A 574 -3.07 14.84 -18.12
CA GLY A 574 -2.29 15.63 -19.08
C GLY A 574 -2.28 15.00 -20.46
N CYS A 575 -2.07 13.68 -20.53
CA CYS A 575 -2.10 12.93 -21.79
C CYS A 575 -3.49 12.94 -22.45
N ARG A 576 -4.57 12.72 -21.67
CA ARG A 576 -5.95 12.82 -22.17
C ARG A 576 -6.24 14.19 -22.77
N PHE A 577 -5.82 15.26 -22.09
CA PHE A 577 -5.98 16.62 -22.59
C PHE A 577 -5.23 16.84 -23.93
N VAL A 578 -4.01 16.35 -24.05
CA VAL A 578 -3.22 16.44 -25.29
C VAL A 578 -3.92 15.69 -26.43
N ASN A 579 -4.45 14.49 -26.17
CA ASN A 579 -5.21 13.73 -27.15
C ASN A 579 -6.46 14.47 -27.60
N HIS A 580 -7.23 15.00 -26.66
CA HIS A 580 -8.43 15.79 -26.94
C HIS A 580 -8.10 17.03 -27.79
N MET A 581 -7.07 17.78 -27.42
CA MET A 581 -6.62 18.94 -28.20
C MET A 581 -6.13 18.56 -29.61
N SER A 582 -5.50 17.39 -29.73
CA SER A 582 -5.05 16.87 -31.03
C SER A 582 -6.22 16.43 -31.90
N SER A 583 -7.27 15.85 -31.33
CA SER A 583 -8.49 15.47 -32.06
C SER A 583 -9.26 16.71 -32.53
N LEU A 584 -9.42 17.71 -31.65
CA LEU A 584 -10.01 18.99 -32.01
C LEU A 584 -9.25 19.70 -33.12
N ALA A 585 -7.91 19.69 -33.08
CA ALA A 585 -7.07 20.31 -34.13
C ALA A 585 -7.20 19.67 -35.51
N ARG A 586 -7.67 18.43 -35.58
CA ARG A 586 -7.96 17.70 -36.84
C ARG A 586 -9.37 17.93 -37.36
N SER A 587 -10.27 18.50 -36.51
CA SER A 587 -11.66 18.77 -36.89
C SER A 587 -11.77 20.06 -37.74
N PRO A 588 -12.51 20.05 -38.86
CA PRO A 588 -12.75 21.26 -39.67
C PRO A 588 -13.49 22.38 -38.93
N THR A 589 -14.18 22.08 -37.82
CA THR A 589 -14.98 23.03 -37.03
C THR A 589 -14.26 23.55 -35.79
N PHE A 590 -12.96 23.36 -35.68
CA PHE A 590 -12.16 23.67 -34.51
C PHE A 590 -12.24 25.15 -34.05
N GLY A 591 -12.35 26.08 -35.02
CA GLY A 591 -12.43 27.53 -34.72
C GLY A 591 -13.67 27.96 -33.96
N ASP A 592 -14.76 27.19 -34.05
CA ASP A 592 -16.08 27.58 -33.46
C ASP A 592 -16.29 26.99 -32.05
N LEU A 593 -15.45 26.09 -31.59
CA LEU A 593 -15.64 25.34 -30.32
C LEU A 593 -14.76 25.82 -29.17
N LEU A 594 -13.73 26.60 -29.44
CA LEU A 594 -12.83 27.11 -28.41
C LEU A 594 -13.35 28.42 -27.79
N HIS A 595 -13.31 28.46 -26.44
CA HIS A 595 -13.49 29.74 -25.76
C HIS A 595 -12.43 30.73 -26.23
N LEU A 596 -12.81 31.98 -26.48
CA LEU A 596 -11.97 33.06 -27.04
C LEU A 596 -10.63 33.20 -26.26
N ASP A 597 -10.66 33.04 -24.93
CA ASP A 597 -9.47 33.11 -24.10
C ASP A 597 -8.51 31.91 -24.32
N THR A 598 -9.05 30.71 -24.62
CA THR A 598 -8.27 29.52 -24.94
C THR A 598 -7.60 29.67 -26.31
N GLU A 599 -8.35 30.20 -27.28
CA GLU A 599 -7.83 30.51 -28.61
C GLU A 599 -6.73 31.58 -28.55
N ASN A 600 -6.93 32.62 -27.76
CA ASN A 600 -5.94 33.68 -27.54
C ASN A 600 -4.66 33.16 -26.88
N ILE A 601 -4.78 32.24 -25.94
CA ILE A 601 -3.62 31.60 -25.28
C ILE A 601 -2.86 30.72 -26.28
N ILE A 602 -3.57 29.90 -27.07
CA ILE A 602 -2.97 29.04 -28.09
C ILE A 602 -2.25 29.89 -29.15
N ASN A 603 -2.89 30.96 -29.64
CA ASN A 603 -2.31 31.83 -30.66
C ASN A 603 -1.11 32.62 -30.11
N ARG A 604 -1.16 33.08 -28.85
CA ARG A 604 -0.03 33.74 -28.19
C ARG A 604 1.15 32.79 -28.01
N GLU A 605 0.91 31.54 -27.65
CA GLU A 605 1.98 30.55 -27.52
C GLU A 605 2.52 30.06 -28.88
N LYS A 606 1.69 29.92 -29.91
CA LYS A 606 2.17 29.69 -31.27
C LYS A 606 3.12 30.81 -31.72
N GLN A 607 2.73 32.07 -31.53
CA GLN A 607 3.58 33.22 -31.90
C GLN A 607 4.88 33.25 -31.04
N ARG A 608 4.81 32.88 -29.76
CA ARG A 608 5.96 32.81 -28.88
C ARG A 608 6.93 31.70 -29.30
N VAL A 609 6.40 30.52 -29.66
CA VAL A 609 7.19 29.41 -30.17
C VAL A 609 7.83 29.75 -31.55
N GLU A 610 7.10 30.43 -32.44
CA GLU A 610 7.62 30.89 -33.72
C GLU A 610 8.74 31.93 -33.55
N ARG A 611 8.56 32.90 -32.64
CA ARG A 611 9.61 33.88 -32.30
C ARG A 611 10.84 33.21 -31.72
N TYR A 612 10.61 32.24 -30.84
CA TYR A 612 11.68 31.49 -30.16
C TYR A 612 12.44 30.57 -31.10
N ASN A 613 11.73 29.90 -31.99
CA ASN A 613 12.34 29.03 -33.02
C ASN A 613 13.17 29.85 -34.06
N LYS A 614 12.80 31.10 -34.27
CA LYS A 614 13.60 32.03 -35.11
C LYS A 614 14.89 32.50 -34.45
N ILE A 615 14.95 32.48 -33.08
CA ILE A 615 16.09 33.00 -32.31
C ILE A 615 17.01 31.87 -31.81
N SER A 616 16.49 30.68 -31.53
CA SER A 616 17.18 29.65 -30.71
C SER A 616 17.25 28.25 -31.32
N GLY A 617 16.79 28.02 -32.56
CA GLY A 617 16.72 26.67 -33.14
C GLY A 617 15.66 25.74 -32.48
N PRO A 618 15.45 24.53 -32.99
CA PRO A 618 14.38 23.64 -32.52
C PRO A 618 14.63 23.17 -31.09
N ARG A 619 13.79 23.58 -30.16
CA ARG A 619 13.78 23.07 -28.77
C ARG A 619 12.78 21.92 -28.56
N SER A 620 13.15 21.05 -27.61
CA SER A 620 12.53 19.79 -27.26
C SER A 620 11.02 19.86 -26.98
N GLY A 621 10.30 18.74 -27.26
CA GLY A 621 8.86 18.56 -27.04
C GLY A 621 8.39 18.72 -25.60
N GLY A 622 9.28 18.60 -24.59
CA GLY A 622 8.98 18.74 -23.17
C GLY A 622 8.41 20.10 -22.75
N ALA A 623 8.81 21.21 -23.44
CA ALA A 623 8.24 22.53 -23.14
C ALA A 623 6.78 22.68 -23.63
N LYS A 624 6.41 21.99 -24.72
CA LYS A 624 5.03 21.98 -25.24
C LYS A 624 4.12 21.17 -24.33
N TRP A 625 4.60 20.07 -23.81
CA TRP A 625 3.86 19.21 -22.91
C TRP A 625 3.61 19.86 -21.53
N ARG A 626 4.60 20.51 -20.94
CA ARG A 626 4.44 21.27 -19.68
C ARG A 626 3.33 22.28 -19.75
N HIS A 627 3.24 23.00 -20.87
CA HIS A 627 2.20 24.03 -21.04
C HIS A 627 0.81 23.40 -21.19
N ALA A 628 0.71 22.30 -21.94
CA ALA A 628 -0.52 21.53 -22.08
C ALA A 628 -0.97 20.93 -20.75
N ALA A 629 -0.07 20.37 -19.94
CA ALA A 629 -0.38 19.83 -18.63
C ALA A 629 -0.88 20.90 -17.65
N HIS A 630 -0.27 22.08 -17.63
CA HIS A 630 -0.76 23.21 -16.81
C HIS A 630 -2.10 23.77 -17.30
N ALA A 631 -2.39 23.75 -18.58
CA ALA A 631 -3.67 24.15 -19.14
C ALA A 631 -4.77 23.13 -18.78
N ALA A 632 -4.46 21.83 -18.88
CA ALA A 632 -5.35 20.74 -18.49
C ALA A 632 -5.72 20.79 -17.00
N LEU A 633 -4.76 21.03 -16.12
CA LEU A 633 -4.98 21.19 -14.69
C LEU A 633 -5.90 22.40 -14.37
N ARG A 634 -5.75 23.52 -15.10
CA ARG A 634 -6.63 24.68 -14.94
C ARG A 634 -8.04 24.40 -15.44
N TRP A 635 -8.18 23.66 -16.53
CA TRP A 635 -9.48 23.28 -17.09
C TRP A 635 -10.21 22.31 -16.15
N SER A 636 -9.54 21.27 -15.65
CA SER A 636 -10.11 20.30 -14.72
C SER A 636 -10.55 20.97 -13.41
N ARG A 637 -9.79 21.96 -12.87
CA ARG A 637 -10.16 22.74 -11.68
C ARG A 637 -11.44 23.56 -11.86
N ARG A 638 -11.74 24.07 -13.05
CA ARG A 638 -12.97 24.82 -13.32
C ARG A 638 -14.19 23.89 -13.40
N HIS A 639 -14.09 22.77 -14.06
CA HIS A 639 -15.19 21.81 -14.20
C HIS A 639 -15.48 21.03 -12.90
N TYR A 640 -14.47 20.76 -12.09
CA TYR A 640 -14.65 20.09 -10.80
C TYR A 640 -15.30 20.97 -9.74
N ARG A 641 -15.14 22.30 -9.81
CA ARG A 641 -15.79 23.24 -8.86
C ARG A 641 -17.31 23.25 -8.95
N ASP A 642 -17.85 22.94 -10.09
CA ASP A 642 -19.31 23.02 -10.32
C ASP A 642 -20.05 21.72 -10.00
N LEU A 643 -19.31 20.61 -9.78
CA LEU A 643 -19.85 19.27 -9.55
C LEU A 643 -19.81 18.80 -8.09
N ILE A 644 -19.15 19.51 -7.20
CA ILE A 644 -18.91 19.04 -5.82
C ILE A 644 -19.66 19.90 -4.81
N SER A 645 -20.39 19.27 -3.87
CA SER A 645 -21.12 19.94 -2.79
C SER A 645 -20.16 20.68 -1.82
N VAL A 646 -20.68 21.60 -1.01
CA VAL A 646 -19.86 22.43 -0.10
C VAL A 646 -19.12 21.59 0.93
N THR A 647 -19.69 20.47 1.38
CA THR A 647 -19.08 19.51 2.32
C THR A 647 -17.92 18.72 1.71
N GLU A 648 -18.01 18.39 0.42
CA GLU A 648 -16.93 17.74 -0.32
C GLU A 648 -15.78 18.70 -0.63
N ARG A 649 -16.05 20.01 -0.75
CA ARG A 649 -15.01 21.03 -0.99
C ARG A 649 -14.05 21.20 0.19
N GLU A 650 -14.52 21.05 1.41
CA GLU A 650 -13.67 21.14 2.62
C GLU A 650 -12.75 19.92 2.79
N HIS A 651 -13.20 18.72 2.37
CA HIS A 651 -12.37 17.51 2.42
C HIS A 651 -11.35 17.45 1.27
N MET A 652 -11.69 17.97 0.08
CA MET A 652 -10.79 18.01 -1.07
C MET A 652 -9.73 19.12 -1.00
N SER A 653 -9.92 20.15 -0.19
CA SER A 653 -8.95 21.25 -0.05
C SER A 653 -7.62 20.81 0.58
N GLY A 654 -7.58 19.69 1.29
CA GLY A 654 -6.35 19.11 1.83
C GLY A 654 -5.50 18.32 0.81
N VAL A 655 -6.12 17.87 -0.29
CA VAL A 655 -5.45 17.05 -1.32
C VAL A 655 -4.91 17.90 -2.48
N ASP A 656 -5.49 19.08 -2.73
CA ASP A 656 -5.13 19.97 -3.86
C ASP A 656 -4.30 21.20 -3.46
N CYS A 657 -3.85 21.33 -2.21
CA CYS A 657 -2.97 22.42 -1.79
C CYS A 657 -1.53 22.18 -2.27
N PHE A 658 -1.32 22.28 -3.58
CA PHE A 658 -0.01 22.47 -4.15
C PHE A 658 0.10 23.92 -4.68
N ASP A 659 0.28 24.87 -3.77
CA ASP A 659 0.92 26.16 -4.04
C ASP A 659 1.68 26.57 -2.76
N GLY A 660 2.87 26.03 -2.64
CA GLY A 660 3.88 26.60 -1.75
C GLY A 660 4.18 28.03 -2.16
N LYS A 661 3.74 28.99 -1.35
CA LYS A 661 4.07 30.41 -1.39
C LYS A 661 3.61 31.16 -2.66
N GLY A 662 2.45 31.78 -2.62
CA GLY A 662 2.20 32.96 -3.44
C GLY A 662 0.90 33.08 -4.21
N ALA A 663 -0.13 32.30 -3.98
CA ALA A 663 -1.44 32.63 -4.50
C ALA A 663 -2.09 33.74 -3.62
N ARG A 664 -1.75 34.98 -3.87
CA ARG A 664 -2.60 36.09 -3.45
C ARG A 664 -3.97 35.92 -4.10
N CYS A 665 -5.00 35.69 -3.29
CA CYS A 665 -6.38 35.78 -3.73
C CYS A 665 -6.59 37.13 -4.42
N PHE A 666 -6.70 37.13 -5.73
CA PHE A 666 -7.23 38.30 -6.45
C PHE A 666 -8.71 38.40 -6.11
N LYS A 667 -9.07 39.37 -5.28
CA LYS A 667 -10.45 39.86 -5.19
C LYS A 667 -10.79 40.44 -6.55
N PRO A 668 -11.91 40.06 -7.19
CA PRO A 668 -12.36 40.78 -8.37
C PRO A 668 -12.86 42.16 -7.92
N ASN A 669 -12.15 43.23 -8.28
CA ASN A 669 -12.71 44.56 -8.24
C ASN A 669 -13.85 44.61 -9.26
N GLY A 670 -15.05 44.83 -8.77
CA GLY A 670 -16.21 45.05 -9.59
C GLY A 670 -16.06 46.32 -10.47
N ASN A 671 -16.26 46.09 -11.73
CA ASN A 671 -16.90 47.00 -12.71
C ASN A 671 -16.85 46.22 -14.05
N GLY A 672 -17.82 45.39 -14.28
CA GLY A 672 -18.02 44.66 -15.52
C GLY A 672 -19.45 44.87 -16.01
N ILE A 673 -19.55 45.33 -17.23
CA ILE A 673 -20.74 45.43 -18.05
C ILE A 673 -21.47 44.09 -18.11
N PRO A 674 -22.81 44.00 -18.02
CA PRO A 674 -23.55 42.76 -18.12
C PRO A 674 -23.57 42.28 -19.58
N GLY A 675 -22.75 41.26 -19.89
CA GLY A 675 -22.79 40.56 -21.15
C GLY A 675 -23.57 39.25 -20.97
N GLN A 676 -24.51 39.05 -21.88
CA GLN A 676 -25.41 37.91 -22.00
C GLN A 676 -24.79 36.56 -21.63
N GLU A 677 -25.35 35.95 -20.58
CA GLU A 677 -25.19 34.53 -20.32
C GLU A 677 -25.88 33.77 -21.47
N ARG A 678 -25.09 33.20 -22.38
CA ARG A 678 -25.56 32.11 -23.18
C ARG A 678 -25.58 30.86 -22.28
N LYS A 679 -26.79 30.44 -21.91
CA LYS A 679 -27.02 29.08 -21.39
C LYS A 679 -26.56 28.11 -22.47
N LEU A 680 -25.41 27.48 -22.26
CA LEU A 680 -25.09 26.22 -22.91
C LEU A 680 -26.02 25.18 -22.32
N ASP A 681 -26.82 24.56 -23.17
CA ASP A 681 -27.66 23.44 -22.79
C ASP A 681 -26.82 22.37 -22.15
N ASP A 682 -27.17 21.99 -20.93
CA ASP A 682 -26.49 21.04 -20.04
C ASP A 682 -26.49 19.59 -20.58
N GLN A 683 -27.04 19.34 -21.77
CA GLN A 683 -27.18 18.01 -22.38
C GLN A 683 -26.08 17.62 -23.37
N THR A 684 -25.12 18.52 -23.69
CA THR A 684 -24.10 18.24 -24.73
C THR A 684 -22.68 18.07 -24.20
N ILE A 685 -22.44 18.04 -22.88
CA ILE A 685 -21.08 17.92 -22.30
C ILE A 685 -20.85 16.56 -21.61
N VAL A 686 -21.82 15.71 -21.53
CA VAL A 686 -21.68 14.32 -20.99
C VAL A 686 -21.84 13.30 -22.12
N GLY A 687 -21.06 13.48 -23.19
CA GLY A 687 -20.60 12.35 -23.98
C GLY A 687 -19.28 11.90 -23.36
N GLU A 688 -19.27 10.82 -22.63
CA GLU A 688 -18.08 10.07 -22.27
C GLU A 688 -17.44 9.57 -23.58
N ASP A 689 -16.73 10.44 -24.29
CA ASP A 689 -16.01 10.06 -25.49
C ASP A 689 -14.73 9.37 -25.05
N ASP A 690 -14.79 8.05 -24.97
CA ASP A 690 -13.70 7.11 -24.71
C ASP A 690 -12.53 7.26 -25.69
N THR A 691 -12.69 8.10 -26.72
CA THR A 691 -11.74 8.32 -27.81
C THR A 691 -10.50 9.10 -27.39
N ASP A 692 -10.57 9.90 -26.32
CA ASP A 692 -9.46 10.74 -25.87
C ASP A 692 -8.59 10.09 -24.77
N LEU A 693 -8.97 8.89 -24.32
CA LEU A 693 -8.19 8.16 -23.30
C LEU A 693 -6.84 7.74 -23.86
N VAL A 694 -5.81 7.85 -23.01
CA VAL A 694 -4.47 7.34 -23.32
C VAL A 694 -4.51 5.84 -23.40
N ILE A 695 -3.88 5.30 -24.44
CA ILE A 695 -3.65 3.86 -24.58
C ILE A 695 -2.21 3.60 -24.13
N ILE A 696 -2.02 2.71 -23.17
CA ILE A 696 -0.72 2.31 -22.66
C ILE A 696 -0.40 0.86 -23.08
N HIS A 697 0.87 0.60 -23.34
CA HIS A 697 1.37 -0.73 -23.70
C HIS A 697 2.69 -1.01 -22.97
N PRO A 698 2.66 -1.14 -21.62
CA PRO A 698 3.87 -1.44 -20.85
C PRO A 698 4.42 -2.83 -21.20
N VAL A 699 5.75 -2.94 -21.15
CA VAL A 699 6.46 -4.19 -21.46
C VAL A 699 7.53 -4.50 -20.42
N VAL A 700 7.88 -5.76 -20.28
CA VAL A 700 9.11 -6.21 -19.64
C VAL A 700 10.23 -6.07 -20.67
N ASP A 701 11.22 -5.21 -20.41
CA ASP A 701 12.25 -4.83 -21.38
C ASP A 701 13.67 -5.28 -20.97
N GLY A 702 13.80 -6.02 -19.87
CA GLY A 702 15.07 -6.56 -19.40
C GLY A 702 15.93 -5.58 -18.61
N ARG A 703 15.32 -4.48 -18.11
CA ARG A 703 16.02 -3.53 -17.22
C ARG A 703 16.47 -4.15 -15.91
N LEU A 704 15.86 -5.28 -15.50
CA LEU A 704 16.26 -6.08 -14.34
C LEU A 704 16.58 -7.52 -14.77
N LEU A 705 17.80 -7.75 -15.23
CA LEU A 705 18.20 -9.00 -15.84
C LEU A 705 18.78 -9.97 -14.81
N ASN A 706 18.08 -11.07 -14.53
CA ASN A 706 18.63 -12.17 -13.72
C ASN A 706 19.44 -13.12 -14.57
N GLU A 707 20.77 -13.12 -14.43
CA GLU A 707 21.69 -13.96 -15.19
C GLU A 707 21.54 -15.48 -14.88
N ALA A 708 20.91 -15.82 -13.77
CA ALA A 708 20.63 -17.22 -13.43
C ALA A 708 19.48 -17.82 -14.28
N LYS A 709 18.66 -16.98 -14.93
CA LYS A 709 17.53 -17.40 -15.78
C LYS A 709 17.88 -17.45 -17.28
N LYS A 710 19.12 -17.08 -17.65
CA LYS A 710 19.70 -17.32 -18.96
C LYS A 710 20.21 -18.76 -19.03
#